data_1756cd5a3a5cd4b6dc8db16d7be690a3
#
_entry.id   1756cd5a3a5cd4b6dc8db16d7be690a3
#
_cell.length_a   1.000
_cell.length_b   1.000
_cell.length_c   1.000
_cell.angle_alpha   90.00
_cell.angle_beta   90.00
_cell.angle_gamma   90.00
#
_symmetry.space_group_name_H-M   'P 1'
#
loop_
_entity.id
_entity.type
_entity.pdbx_description
1 polymer ?
#
loop_
_entity_poly.entity_id
_entity_poly.type
_entity_poly.pdbx_seq_one_letter_code
_entity_poly.pdbx_strand_id
1 'polypeptide(L)'
;MDEASSKKLLKQLVSACSENEVRKIIDLDPLLANEENWKPYGGYESNFNTINNQAKNSVAALAEKPINSIDALLLKECKLRGIAPESKQAPKTMKEALPVFFGLQSGDFSDLADKERRSLAGNIQIIAEGEKKRPSLIIADKGEGQHPDDFEDTFLSLHRGNKNKILFVQGKYNMGGSGVLPNCGEYNYQLILSRKTPELLKKGQQDKWGFTLVRLHLATSTEYKNSWYEYFIGDDSQIVSFSGEPLSILPENESLESGTYIKLYNYYLPNPSQITLDLWRELNRVLHYPVLPITLHETRKFKGHSPSKILVGNRIRILKNDSQSIEDNCPPIIPIIAELGKFGKRTIEVTVFKEGTVKDEFASAGESIFFTINGQTHAAIGRSFLRTKANLHYLSDYMLVHIDCTDVDTNIREKIFMPSRDRMRDTEISKEIEFILAEELSRHEGLKQLNQYRREQQITKNPKDVKFLEGVVSKLIKKNRTILHYLGVGGNIKDTNEAGTTDRREFEGKSIPTYFKIIGPERKQMPINAYSRVVFETDASNDYFSRETDRGTLIVYPDVMKSYHLWNGKITVKIIPSKTARVGAVRTIIALLTRPYDDHLSVEFEVEYLPVAEPETIPPHVPKPPKIKDYKLPEPILVYKNKRTGSRTWEDIKKEDGTTWDGTDIAKVVPSGNGAGVDVYINMDADVLRNFLRQQKVTDQRRDFIKRSWETAVFLNSMVIYNDLAKTERGEMVSDIMKSVSKIILDLMCNDTFLKELEKGD
;
A
#
# COMPACT_ATOMS: atom_id res chain seq x y z
N MET A 1 -21.08 -46.17 -10.71
CA MET A 1 -22.17 -45.24 -11.09
C MET A 1 -22.41 -45.35 -12.58
N ASP A 2 -23.67 -45.50 -13.05
CA ASP A 2 -23.95 -45.55 -14.50
C ASP A 2 -23.89 -44.15 -15.16
N GLU A 3 -23.78 -44.12 -16.48
CA GLU A 3 -23.59 -42.88 -17.23
C GLU A 3 -24.77 -41.89 -17.11
N ALA A 4 -26.01 -42.42 -17.08
CA ALA A 4 -27.22 -41.60 -16.98
C ALA A 4 -27.29 -40.90 -15.61
N SER A 5 -26.96 -41.64 -14.54
CA SER A 5 -26.87 -41.11 -13.17
C SER A 5 -25.72 -40.08 -13.02
N SER A 6 -24.57 -40.36 -13.64
CA SER A 6 -23.45 -39.43 -13.66
C SER A 6 -23.79 -38.10 -14.35
N LYS A 7 -24.42 -38.17 -15.54
CA LYS A 7 -24.86 -36.97 -16.27
C LYS A 7 -25.97 -36.20 -15.50
N LYS A 8 -26.90 -36.92 -14.82
CA LYS A 8 -27.94 -36.31 -13.99
C LYS A 8 -27.37 -35.56 -12.81
N LEU A 9 -26.45 -36.18 -12.07
CA LEU A 9 -25.79 -35.57 -10.93
C LEU A 9 -24.96 -34.33 -11.36
N LEU A 10 -24.18 -34.45 -12.43
CA LEU A 10 -23.45 -33.30 -12.97
C LEU A 10 -24.40 -32.15 -13.30
N LYS A 11 -25.53 -32.42 -13.99
CA LYS A 11 -26.50 -31.39 -14.35
C LYS A 11 -27.06 -30.70 -13.12
N GLN A 12 -27.33 -31.41 -12.03
CA GLN A 12 -27.77 -30.83 -10.76
C GLN A 12 -26.72 -29.93 -10.18
N LEU A 13 -25.45 -30.37 -10.08
CA LEU A 13 -24.34 -29.58 -9.56
C LEU A 13 -24.05 -28.34 -10.43
N VAL A 14 -24.02 -28.47 -11.75
CA VAL A 14 -23.83 -27.32 -12.66
C VAL A 14 -24.96 -26.30 -12.51
N SER A 15 -26.21 -26.74 -12.32
CA SER A 15 -27.38 -25.86 -12.19
C SER A 15 -27.50 -25.22 -10.81
N ALA A 16 -26.90 -25.80 -9.76
CA ALA A 16 -26.92 -25.26 -8.40
C ALA A 16 -26.14 -23.91 -8.37
N CYS A 17 -26.81 -22.84 -7.98
CA CYS A 17 -26.24 -21.48 -7.94
C CYS A 17 -25.78 -21.05 -6.57
N SER A 18 -25.96 -21.91 -5.55
CA SER A 18 -25.58 -21.61 -4.17
C SER A 18 -25.11 -22.85 -3.42
N GLU A 19 -24.34 -22.64 -2.37
CA GLU A 19 -23.90 -23.66 -1.44
C GLU A 19 -25.07 -24.46 -0.82
N ASN A 20 -26.17 -23.78 -0.49
CA ASN A 20 -27.36 -24.40 0.06
C ASN A 20 -28.04 -25.38 -0.94
N GLU A 21 -28.00 -25.09 -2.22
CA GLU A 21 -28.48 -25.98 -3.23
C GLU A 21 -27.58 -27.21 -3.39
N VAL A 22 -26.27 -27.03 -3.36
CA VAL A 22 -25.29 -28.12 -3.36
C VAL A 22 -25.49 -29.03 -2.15
N ARG A 23 -25.70 -28.46 -0.96
CA ARG A 23 -25.94 -29.22 0.26
C ARG A 23 -27.20 -30.10 0.13
N LYS A 24 -28.30 -29.55 -0.40
CA LYS A 24 -29.50 -30.35 -0.64
C LYS A 24 -29.26 -31.49 -1.61
N ILE A 25 -28.41 -31.30 -2.63
CA ILE A 25 -28.06 -32.39 -3.58
C ILE A 25 -27.27 -33.46 -2.82
N ILE A 26 -26.31 -33.09 -1.97
CA ILE A 26 -25.54 -34.02 -1.16
C ILE A 26 -26.45 -34.82 -0.22
N ASP A 27 -27.36 -34.15 0.50
CA ASP A 27 -28.29 -34.77 1.45
C ASP A 27 -29.26 -35.76 0.78
N LEU A 28 -29.58 -35.54 -0.48
CA LEU A 28 -30.57 -36.35 -1.23
C LEU A 28 -29.92 -37.44 -2.08
N ASP A 29 -28.66 -37.34 -2.42
CA ASP A 29 -27.97 -38.34 -3.26
C ASP A 29 -27.24 -39.35 -2.36
N PRO A 30 -27.61 -40.65 -2.40
CA PRO A 30 -27.05 -41.67 -1.53
C PRO A 30 -25.53 -41.85 -1.67
N LEU A 31 -24.96 -41.57 -2.86
CA LEU A 31 -23.51 -41.69 -3.06
C LEU A 31 -22.75 -40.52 -2.47
N LEU A 32 -23.28 -39.29 -2.59
CA LEU A 32 -22.69 -38.12 -2.00
C LEU A 32 -22.85 -38.08 -0.48
N ALA A 33 -23.94 -38.65 0.04
CA ALA A 33 -24.21 -38.75 1.48
C ALA A 33 -23.33 -39.82 2.19
N ASN A 34 -22.76 -40.77 1.43
CA ASN A 34 -21.87 -41.79 2.00
C ASN A 34 -20.45 -41.24 2.13
N GLU A 35 -19.96 -41.15 3.37
CA GLU A 35 -18.62 -40.62 3.69
C GLU A 35 -17.48 -41.47 3.10
N GLU A 36 -17.67 -42.76 2.88
CA GLU A 36 -16.67 -43.63 2.23
C GLU A 36 -16.34 -43.23 0.80
N ASN A 37 -17.22 -42.47 0.15
CA ASN A 37 -17.04 -41.96 -1.22
C ASN A 37 -16.29 -40.61 -1.26
N TRP A 38 -15.66 -40.22 -0.16
CA TRP A 38 -14.83 -39.03 -0.08
C TRP A 38 -13.39 -39.35 0.28
N LYS A 39 -12.43 -38.83 -0.49
CA LYS A 39 -11.01 -38.99 -0.26
C LYS A 39 -10.37 -37.67 0.16
N PRO A 40 -9.38 -37.69 1.08
CA PRO A 40 -8.65 -36.49 1.46
C PRO A 40 -7.94 -35.85 0.24
N TYR A 41 -8.10 -34.54 0.09
CA TYR A 41 -7.44 -33.77 -0.97
C TYR A 41 -5.91 -33.83 -0.80
N GLY A 42 -5.19 -34.19 -1.85
CA GLY A 42 -3.74 -34.39 -1.81
C GLY A 42 -3.31 -35.74 -1.19
N GLY A 43 -4.28 -36.59 -0.79
CA GLY A 43 -4.01 -37.93 -0.23
C GLY A 43 -3.72 -37.92 1.28
N TYR A 44 -3.92 -36.82 2.00
CA TYR A 44 -3.70 -36.74 3.46
C TYR A 44 -4.63 -35.73 4.14
N GLU A 45 -5.08 -36.05 5.37
CA GLU A 45 -6.04 -35.25 6.13
C GLU A 45 -5.46 -33.97 6.75
N SER A 46 -4.16 -33.84 6.86
CA SER A 46 -3.50 -32.64 7.42
C SER A 46 -3.34 -31.49 6.40
N ASN A 47 -4.24 -31.40 5.41
CA ASN A 47 -4.15 -30.48 4.27
C ASN A 47 -4.72 -29.08 4.53
N PHE A 48 -5.50 -28.88 5.62
CA PHE A 48 -6.21 -27.65 5.91
C PHE A 48 -5.31 -26.41 5.93
N ASN A 49 -4.25 -26.42 6.73
CA ASN A 49 -3.35 -25.27 6.84
C ASN A 49 -2.56 -25.02 5.54
N THR A 50 -2.22 -26.08 4.80
CA THR A 50 -1.53 -25.96 3.51
C THR A 50 -2.38 -25.19 2.50
N ILE A 51 -3.68 -25.45 2.46
CA ILE A 51 -4.61 -24.81 1.53
C ILE A 51 -4.97 -23.38 1.99
N ASN A 52 -5.21 -23.16 3.29
CA ASN A 52 -5.63 -21.86 3.80
C ASN A 52 -4.54 -20.76 3.78
N ASN A 53 -3.27 -21.13 3.70
CA ASN A 53 -2.16 -20.16 3.73
C ASN A 53 -1.59 -19.80 2.34
N GLN A 54 -2.31 -20.11 1.25
CA GLN A 54 -1.76 -19.94 -0.11
C GLN A 54 -1.91 -18.53 -0.70
N ALA A 55 -2.88 -17.75 -0.27
CA ALA A 55 -3.15 -16.45 -0.87
C ALA A 55 -3.44 -15.36 0.15
N LYS A 56 -3.06 -14.12 -0.18
CA LYS A 56 -3.29 -12.92 0.63
C LYS A 56 -4.78 -12.58 0.79
N ASN A 57 -5.53 -12.73 -0.30
CA ASN A 57 -6.95 -12.39 -0.36
C ASN A 57 -7.66 -13.22 -1.45
N SER A 58 -8.98 -13.15 -1.47
CA SER A 58 -9.82 -13.91 -2.40
C SER A 58 -9.58 -13.61 -3.87
N VAL A 59 -9.26 -12.35 -4.24
CA VAL A 59 -9.01 -11.99 -5.65
C VAL A 59 -7.67 -12.54 -6.13
N ALA A 60 -6.64 -12.47 -5.29
CA ALA A 60 -5.33 -13.07 -5.61
C ALA A 60 -5.42 -14.60 -5.72
N ALA A 61 -6.20 -15.24 -4.83
CA ALA A 61 -6.51 -16.67 -4.94
C ALA A 61 -7.23 -17.01 -6.25
N LEU A 62 -8.26 -16.23 -6.62
CA LEU A 62 -9.02 -16.41 -7.85
C LEU A 62 -8.15 -16.28 -9.09
N ALA A 63 -7.20 -15.33 -9.12
CA ALA A 63 -6.32 -15.07 -10.25
C ALA A 63 -5.46 -16.29 -10.65
N GLU A 64 -5.20 -17.22 -9.73
CA GLU A 64 -4.49 -18.47 -10.02
C GLU A 64 -5.26 -19.39 -10.98
N LYS A 65 -6.60 -19.34 -10.97
CA LYS A 65 -7.43 -20.16 -11.86
C LYS A 65 -7.25 -19.75 -13.33
N PRO A 66 -7.45 -18.49 -13.74
CA PRO A 66 -7.22 -18.08 -15.11
C PRO A 66 -5.74 -18.19 -15.54
N ILE A 67 -4.77 -18.10 -14.62
CA ILE A 67 -3.38 -18.40 -14.94
C ILE A 67 -3.21 -19.86 -15.31
N ASN A 68 -3.78 -20.79 -14.54
CA ASN A 68 -3.77 -22.20 -14.88
C ASN A 68 -4.48 -22.48 -16.21
N SER A 69 -5.53 -21.73 -16.54
CA SER A 69 -6.22 -21.81 -17.84
C SER A 69 -5.33 -21.34 -19.00
N ILE A 70 -4.54 -20.26 -18.80
CA ILE A 70 -3.52 -19.82 -19.77
C ILE A 70 -2.49 -20.93 -19.99
N ASP A 71 -1.95 -21.50 -18.92
CA ASP A 71 -1.00 -22.62 -19.01
C ASP A 71 -1.60 -23.80 -19.80
N ALA A 72 -2.87 -24.15 -19.54
CA ALA A 72 -3.56 -25.25 -20.20
C ALA A 72 -3.74 -25.01 -21.71
N LEU A 73 -4.00 -23.77 -22.12
CA LEU A 73 -4.08 -23.37 -23.52
C LEU A 73 -2.70 -23.45 -24.21
N LEU A 74 -1.64 -22.93 -23.56
CA LEU A 74 -0.28 -23.03 -24.10
C LEU A 74 0.18 -24.48 -24.24
N LEU A 75 -0.13 -25.34 -23.27
CA LEU A 75 0.18 -26.76 -23.32
C LEU A 75 -0.60 -27.49 -24.43
N LYS A 76 -1.88 -27.18 -24.59
CA LYS A 76 -2.71 -27.73 -25.68
C LYS A 76 -2.07 -27.43 -27.03
N GLU A 77 -1.78 -26.16 -27.29
CA GLU A 77 -1.24 -25.70 -28.57
C GLU A 77 0.16 -26.31 -28.84
N CYS A 78 1.00 -26.44 -27.82
CA CYS A 78 2.29 -27.11 -27.92
C CYS A 78 2.15 -28.57 -28.35
N LYS A 79 1.30 -29.33 -27.62
CA LYS A 79 1.10 -30.76 -27.85
C LYS A 79 0.40 -31.08 -29.19
N LEU A 80 -0.59 -30.24 -29.60
CA LEU A 80 -1.26 -30.38 -30.91
C LEU A 80 -0.28 -30.20 -32.09
N ARG A 81 0.79 -29.43 -31.91
CA ARG A 81 1.87 -29.31 -32.91
C ARG A 81 2.89 -30.44 -32.85
N GLY A 82 2.66 -31.47 -32.02
CA GLY A 82 3.58 -32.58 -31.83
C GLY A 82 4.87 -32.23 -31.09
N ILE A 83 4.89 -31.05 -30.42
CA ILE A 83 6.06 -30.63 -29.65
C ILE A 83 5.92 -31.15 -28.20
N ALA A 84 6.90 -31.91 -27.73
CA ALA A 84 6.94 -32.31 -26.32
C ALA A 84 7.29 -31.08 -25.46
N PRO A 85 6.44 -30.72 -24.44
CA PRO A 85 6.61 -29.48 -23.68
C PRO A 85 7.96 -29.30 -22.97
N GLU A 86 8.62 -30.39 -22.60
CA GLU A 86 9.92 -30.41 -21.94
C GLU A 86 11.10 -30.44 -22.94
N SER A 87 10.83 -30.52 -24.24
CA SER A 87 11.86 -30.64 -25.26
C SER A 87 12.58 -29.33 -25.55
N LYS A 88 13.78 -29.44 -26.16
CA LYS A 88 14.53 -28.24 -26.62
C LYS A 88 13.82 -27.47 -27.73
N GLN A 89 12.85 -28.08 -28.42
CA GLN A 89 12.04 -27.45 -29.48
C GLN A 89 10.88 -26.58 -28.92
N ALA A 90 10.50 -26.83 -27.66
CA ALA A 90 9.47 -26.03 -27.01
C ALA A 90 9.98 -24.60 -26.72
N PRO A 91 9.10 -23.61 -26.72
CA PRO A 91 9.44 -22.23 -26.32
C PRO A 91 10.06 -22.21 -24.93
N LYS A 92 10.98 -21.28 -24.69
CA LYS A 92 11.65 -21.11 -23.40
C LYS A 92 10.94 -20.15 -22.47
N THR A 93 10.04 -19.34 -23.00
CA THR A 93 9.26 -18.36 -22.27
C THR A 93 7.82 -18.30 -22.78
N MET A 94 6.90 -17.81 -21.96
CA MET A 94 5.53 -17.55 -22.41
C MET A 94 5.48 -16.56 -23.58
N LYS A 95 6.37 -15.57 -23.59
CA LYS A 95 6.46 -14.58 -24.65
C LYS A 95 6.88 -15.19 -25.98
N GLU A 96 7.81 -16.14 -25.98
CA GLU A 96 8.20 -16.91 -27.17
C GLU A 96 7.09 -17.85 -27.64
N ALA A 97 6.24 -18.32 -26.74
CA ALA A 97 5.12 -19.21 -27.08
C ALA A 97 4.01 -18.49 -27.87
N LEU A 98 3.78 -17.20 -27.64
CA LEU A 98 2.70 -16.44 -28.26
C LEU A 98 2.78 -16.35 -29.79
N PRO A 99 3.89 -15.95 -30.42
CA PRO A 99 4.00 -15.98 -31.88
C PRO A 99 3.91 -17.39 -32.44
N VAL A 100 4.46 -18.39 -31.76
CA VAL A 100 4.45 -19.79 -32.22
C VAL A 100 3.05 -20.43 -32.16
N PHE A 101 2.32 -20.18 -31.09
CA PHE A 101 1.04 -20.87 -30.83
C PHE A 101 -0.18 -20.09 -31.28
N PHE A 102 -0.12 -18.76 -31.20
CA PHE A 102 -1.26 -17.88 -31.47
C PHE A 102 -1.01 -16.86 -32.59
N GLY A 103 0.16 -16.88 -33.23
CA GLY A 103 0.50 -15.94 -34.30
C GLY A 103 0.71 -14.48 -33.84
N LEU A 104 0.91 -14.23 -32.56
CA LEU A 104 1.06 -12.91 -31.96
C LEU A 104 2.50 -12.43 -32.10
N GLN A 105 2.85 -11.84 -33.26
CA GLN A 105 4.23 -11.49 -33.63
C GLN A 105 4.89 -10.48 -32.68
N SER A 106 4.13 -9.56 -32.08
CA SER A 106 4.64 -8.62 -31.07
C SER A 106 4.99 -9.29 -29.74
N GLY A 107 4.65 -10.57 -29.56
CA GLY A 107 4.80 -11.31 -28.28
C GLY A 107 3.76 -10.90 -27.24
N ASP A 108 2.67 -10.24 -27.69
CA ASP A 108 1.49 -9.92 -26.91
C ASP A 108 0.26 -9.75 -27.82
N PHE A 109 -0.91 -9.50 -27.23
CA PHE A 109 -2.17 -9.33 -27.95
C PHE A 109 -2.62 -7.85 -28.07
N SER A 110 -1.73 -6.89 -27.80
CA SER A 110 -2.06 -5.46 -27.87
C SER A 110 -2.43 -5.00 -29.28
N ASP A 111 -1.82 -5.61 -30.31
CA ASP A 111 -2.00 -5.23 -31.70
C ASP A 111 -3.19 -5.92 -32.38
N LEU A 112 -3.85 -6.86 -31.69
CA LEU A 112 -5.04 -7.52 -32.23
C LEU A 112 -6.19 -6.53 -32.39
N ALA A 113 -6.93 -6.67 -33.49
CA ALA A 113 -8.22 -6.01 -33.66
C ALA A 113 -9.23 -6.50 -32.60
N ASP A 114 -10.21 -5.67 -32.26
CA ASP A 114 -11.18 -5.97 -31.18
C ASP A 114 -11.93 -7.29 -31.42
N LYS A 115 -12.23 -7.64 -32.66
CA LYS A 115 -12.90 -8.91 -33.00
C LYS A 115 -12.00 -10.11 -32.69
N GLU A 116 -10.75 -10.05 -33.10
CA GLU A 116 -9.76 -11.12 -32.88
C GLU A 116 -9.46 -11.26 -31.39
N ARG A 117 -9.33 -10.14 -30.67
CA ARG A 117 -9.14 -10.12 -29.22
C ARG A 117 -10.32 -10.75 -28.49
N ARG A 118 -11.56 -10.47 -28.91
CA ARG A 118 -12.76 -11.12 -28.34
C ARG A 118 -12.76 -12.61 -28.59
N SER A 119 -12.44 -13.05 -29.80
CA SER A 119 -12.34 -14.48 -30.13
C SER A 119 -11.30 -15.19 -29.27
N LEU A 120 -10.11 -14.60 -29.13
CA LEU A 120 -9.04 -15.15 -28.29
C LEU A 120 -9.46 -15.19 -26.81
N ALA A 121 -10.10 -14.13 -26.31
CA ALA A 121 -10.57 -14.03 -24.93
C ALA A 121 -11.66 -15.06 -24.59
N GLY A 122 -12.44 -15.51 -25.56
CA GLY A 122 -13.47 -16.55 -25.40
C GLY A 122 -12.92 -17.95 -25.07
N ASN A 123 -11.58 -18.13 -25.15
CA ASN A 123 -10.95 -19.38 -24.73
C ASN A 123 -10.83 -19.51 -23.21
N ILE A 124 -10.94 -18.40 -22.46
CA ILE A 124 -10.94 -18.39 -20.99
C ILE A 124 -12.08 -17.49 -20.54
N GLN A 125 -13.00 -18.03 -19.76
CA GLN A 125 -14.19 -17.30 -19.30
C GLN A 125 -14.28 -17.35 -17.78
N ILE A 126 -14.58 -16.22 -17.17
CA ILE A 126 -14.99 -16.11 -15.77
C ILE A 126 -16.45 -15.66 -15.76
N ILE A 127 -17.32 -16.49 -15.19
CA ILE A 127 -18.77 -16.29 -15.24
C ILE A 127 -19.27 -16.17 -13.80
N ALA A 128 -20.12 -15.18 -13.53
CA ALA A 128 -20.78 -15.04 -12.23
C ALA A 128 -22.27 -15.33 -12.35
N GLU A 129 -22.77 -16.15 -11.45
CA GLU A 129 -24.19 -16.49 -11.33
C GLU A 129 -24.66 -16.54 -9.88
N GLY A 130 -25.94 -16.73 -9.65
CA GLY A 130 -26.53 -16.88 -8.31
C GLY A 130 -26.71 -15.58 -7.57
N GLU A 131 -26.28 -15.54 -6.31
CA GLU A 131 -26.51 -14.42 -5.41
C GLU A 131 -25.65 -13.19 -5.74
N LYS A 132 -26.22 -11.98 -5.53
CA LYS A 132 -25.50 -10.73 -5.80
C LYS A 132 -24.31 -10.52 -4.87
N LYS A 133 -24.44 -10.86 -3.58
CA LYS A 133 -23.41 -10.61 -2.56
C LYS A 133 -22.33 -11.69 -2.52
N ARG A 134 -22.72 -12.94 -2.72
CA ARG A 134 -21.84 -14.10 -2.75
C ARG A 134 -22.14 -14.94 -3.99
N PRO A 135 -21.64 -14.54 -5.16
CA PRO A 135 -21.90 -15.26 -6.39
C PRO A 135 -21.24 -16.63 -6.39
N SER A 136 -21.79 -17.55 -7.13
CA SER A 136 -21.03 -18.67 -7.63
C SER A 136 -20.22 -18.21 -8.83
N LEU A 137 -18.90 -18.48 -8.81
CA LEU A 137 -17.99 -18.11 -9.89
C LEU A 137 -17.58 -19.35 -10.68
N ILE A 138 -17.67 -19.26 -11.98
CA ILE A 138 -17.24 -20.31 -12.89
C ILE A 138 -16.02 -19.84 -13.64
N ILE A 139 -14.98 -20.67 -13.70
CA ILE A 139 -13.81 -20.48 -14.54
C ILE A 139 -13.80 -21.62 -15.54
N ALA A 140 -13.99 -21.29 -16.81
CA ALA A 140 -13.99 -22.24 -17.91
C ALA A 140 -12.89 -21.92 -18.90
N ASP A 141 -12.19 -22.96 -19.38
CA ASP A 141 -11.18 -22.83 -20.41
C ASP A 141 -11.30 -23.93 -21.47
N LYS A 142 -10.88 -23.62 -22.69
CA LYS A 142 -10.75 -24.51 -23.83
C LYS A 142 -9.32 -25.08 -23.95
N GLY A 143 -8.63 -25.24 -22.81
CA GLY A 143 -7.27 -25.76 -22.71
C GLY A 143 -7.17 -27.25 -23.04
N GLU A 144 -6.03 -27.86 -22.66
CA GLU A 144 -5.83 -29.30 -22.94
C GLU A 144 -6.81 -30.21 -22.20
N GLY A 145 -7.40 -29.74 -21.08
CA GLY A 145 -8.20 -30.56 -20.19
C GLY A 145 -7.44 -31.71 -19.54
N GLN A 146 -8.13 -32.46 -18.67
CA GLN A 146 -7.56 -33.62 -18.00
C GLN A 146 -8.49 -34.81 -18.18
N HIS A 147 -7.89 -36.00 -18.36
CA HIS A 147 -8.62 -37.26 -18.31
C HIS A 147 -8.98 -37.60 -16.85
N PRO A 148 -10.12 -38.27 -16.56
CA PRO A 148 -10.50 -38.65 -15.20
C PRO A 148 -9.36 -39.34 -14.42
N ASP A 149 -8.61 -40.24 -15.05
CA ASP A 149 -7.49 -40.97 -14.44
C ASP A 149 -6.32 -40.06 -14.00
N ASP A 150 -6.23 -38.84 -14.57
CA ASP A 150 -5.15 -37.90 -14.27
C ASP A 150 -5.52 -36.93 -13.15
N PHE A 151 -6.80 -36.90 -12.63
CA PHE A 151 -7.27 -35.90 -11.65
C PHE A 151 -6.52 -35.93 -10.33
N GLU A 152 -6.26 -37.11 -9.78
CA GLU A 152 -5.55 -37.28 -8.50
C GLU A 152 -4.11 -36.80 -8.60
N ASP A 153 -3.51 -36.87 -9.78
CA ASP A 153 -2.14 -36.40 -10.04
C ASP A 153 -2.05 -34.94 -10.47
N THR A 154 -3.19 -34.31 -10.79
CA THR A 154 -3.24 -32.92 -11.30
C THR A 154 -4.08 -32.01 -10.42
N PHE A 155 -5.41 -31.98 -10.61
CA PHE A 155 -6.29 -31.04 -9.89
C PHE A 155 -6.34 -31.27 -8.39
N LEU A 156 -6.23 -32.52 -7.95
CA LEU A 156 -6.43 -32.96 -6.57
C LEU A 156 -5.10 -33.24 -5.84
N SER A 157 -3.97 -32.99 -6.49
CA SER A 157 -2.65 -33.15 -5.89
C SER A 157 -2.17 -31.88 -5.17
N LEU A 158 -1.39 -32.06 -4.11
CA LEU A 158 -0.63 -31.02 -3.45
C LEU A 158 0.87 -31.34 -3.58
N HIS A 159 1.68 -30.31 -3.84
CA HIS A 159 3.15 -30.41 -3.93
C HIS A 159 3.72 -31.28 -5.09
N ARG A 160 2.94 -31.68 -6.09
CA ARG A 160 3.47 -32.37 -7.26
C ARG A 160 3.99 -31.37 -8.31
N GLY A 161 5.30 -31.45 -8.60
CA GLY A 161 5.98 -30.53 -9.54
C GLY A 161 5.85 -30.91 -11.01
N ASN A 162 4.65 -31.25 -11.50
CA ASN A 162 4.43 -31.75 -12.87
C ASN A 162 4.84 -30.79 -14.00
N LYS A 163 5.00 -29.49 -13.70
CA LYS A 163 5.35 -28.45 -14.67
C LYS A 163 6.77 -27.88 -14.52
N ASN A 164 7.58 -28.40 -13.58
CA ASN A 164 8.91 -27.84 -13.27
C ASN A 164 9.90 -27.80 -14.44
N LYS A 165 9.73 -28.68 -15.42
CA LYS A 165 10.60 -28.74 -16.61
C LYS A 165 10.04 -27.98 -17.82
N ILE A 166 8.84 -27.42 -17.70
CA ILE A 166 8.17 -26.72 -18.79
C ILE A 166 8.37 -25.23 -18.60
N LEU A 167 9.18 -24.60 -19.46
CA LEU A 167 9.67 -23.25 -19.24
C LEU A 167 8.67 -22.16 -19.66
N PHE A 168 7.72 -22.47 -20.54
CA PHE A 168 6.73 -21.53 -21.07
C PHE A 168 5.38 -21.56 -20.34
N VAL A 169 5.33 -22.08 -19.13
CA VAL A 169 4.16 -22.05 -18.23
C VAL A 169 4.52 -21.44 -16.89
N GLN A 170 3.52 -20.91 -16.19
CA GLN A 170 3.74 -20.22 -14.93
C GLN A 170 3.58 -21.11 -13.69
N GLY A 171 2.68 -22.10 -13.73
CA GLY A 171 2.44 -23.00 -12.60
C GLY A 171 3.62 -23.91 -12.34
N LYS A 172 4.07 -23.99 -11.06
CA LYS A 172 5.22 -24.82 -10.66
C LYS A 172 4.83 -26.04 -9.80
N TYR A 173 3.96 -25.84 -8.81
CA TYR A 173 3.80 -26.78 -7.69
C TYR A 173 2.38 -27.34 -7.51
N ASN A 174 1.46 -27.11 -8.44
CA ASN A 174 0.04 -27.50 -8.37
C ASN A 174 -0.68 -27.09 -7.07
N MET A 175 -0.21 -26.03 -6.40
CA MET A 175 -0.78 -25.57 -5.12
C MET A 175 -1.70 -24.36 -5.28
N GLY A 176 -1.34 -23.42 -6.14
CA GLY A 176 -2.06 -22.14 -6.27
C GLY A 176 -3.55 -22.29 -6.56
N GLY A 177 -3.92 -23.35 -7.28
CA GLY A 177 -5.32 -23.62 -7.62
C GLY A 177 -6.22 -24.00 -6.45
N SER A 178 -5.72 -24.51 -5.35
CA SER A 178 -6.52 -24.87 -4.15
C SER A 178 -6.75 -23.69 -3.21
N GLY A 179 -5.96 -22.60 -3.31
CA GLY A 179 -6.11 -21.41 -2.47
C GLY A 179 -7.43 -20.64 -2.62
N VAL A 180 -8.28 -21.00 -3.58
CA VAL A 180 -9.65 -20.46 -3.70
C VAL A 180 -10.63 -21.08 -2.71
N LEU A 181 -10.40 -22.32 -2.28
CA LEU A 181 -11.33 -23.11 -1.47
C LEU A 181 -11.78 -22.38 -0.18
N PRO A 182 -10.90 -21.75 0.62
CA PRO A 182 -11.32 -21.03 1.82
C PRO A 182 -12.28 -19.86 1.59
N ASN A 183 -12.43 -19.44 0.33
CA ASN A 183 -13.31 -18.33 -0.04
C ASN A 183 -14.67 -18.80 -0.62
N CYS A 184 -14.93 -20.12 -0.66
CA CYS A 184 -16.13 -20.74 -1.22
C CYS A 184 -17.15 -21.10 -0.12
N GLY A 185 -18.00 -20.15 0.27
CA GLY A 185 -19.05 -20.40 1.26
C GLY A 185 -18.53 -20.85 2.63
N GLU A 186 -19.33 -21.66 3.35
CA GLU A 186 -19.01 -22.22 4.66
C GLU A 186 -18.41 -23.63 4.56
N TYR A 187 -18.93 -24.43 3.61
CA TYR A 187 -18.46 -25.80 3.35
C TYR A 187 -17.42 -25.87 2.24
N ASN A 188 -17.02 -24.75 1.70
CA ASN A 188 -15.99 -24.58 0.68
C ASN A 188 -16.18 -25.46 -0.58
N TYR A 189 -17.42 -25.56 -1.08
CA TYR A 189 -17.71 -26.38 -2.25
C TYR A 189 -17.09 -25.84 -3.54
N GLN A 190 -16.43 -26.77 -4.26
CA GLN A 190 -15.89 -26.55 -5.61
C GLN A 190 -16.20 -27.75 -6.50
N LEU A 191 -16.92 -27.52 -7.61
CA LEU A 191 -17.07 -28.50 -8.66
C LEU A 191 -15.90 -28.39 -9.63
N ILE A 192 -15.27 -29.52 -9.96
CA ILE A 192 -14.24 -29.64 -11.01
C ILE A 192 -14.79 -30.59 -12.07
N LEU A 193 -14.86 -30.13 -13.32
CA LEU A 193 -15.26 -30.90 -14.49
C LEU A 193 -14.19 -30.69 -15.56
N SER A 194 -13.71 -31.75 -16.18
CA SER A 194 -12.70 -31.65 -17.23
C SER A 194 -12.80 -32.81 -18.22
N ARG A 195 -12.47 -32.51 -19.48
CA ARG A 195 -12.29 -33.48 -20.55
C ARG A 195 -11.01 -33.16 -21.30
N LYS A 196 -10.17 -34.16 -21.46
CA LYS A 196 -8.96 -34.01 -22.24
C LYS A 196 -9.29 -33.79 -23.71
N THR A 197 -8.57 -32.93 -24.37
CA THR A 197 -8.68 -32.71 -25.81
C THR A 197 -8.53 -34.06 -26.54
N PRO A 198 -9.51 -34.48 -27.37
CA PRO A 198 -9.52 -35.82 -27.95
C PRO A 198 -8.25 -36.22 -28.70
N GLU A 199 -7.63 -35.26 -29.41
CA GLU A 199 -6.41 -35.46 -30.17
C GLU A 199 -5.17 -35.70 -29.28
N LEU A 200 -5.31 -35.42 -27.97
CA LEU A 200 -4.23 -35.58 -26.99
C LEU A 200 -4.42 -36.81 -26.09
N LEU A 201 -5.42 -37.65 -26.37
CA LEU A 201 -5.62 -38.91 -25.65
C LEU A 201 -4.48 -39.90 -25.92
N LYS A 202 -4.12 -40.63 -24.90
CA LYS A 202 -3.12 -41.75 -25.02
C LYS A 202 -3.75 -42.90 -25.80
N LYS A 203 -2.93 -43.67 -26.48
CA LYS A 203 -3.39 -44.87 -27.22
C LYS A 203 -4.17 -45.79 -26.28
N GLY A 204 -5.43 -46.12 -26.64
CA GLY A 204 -6.33 -46.94 -25.85
C GLY A 204 -7.11 -46.23 -24.73
N GLN A 205 -6.86 -44.94 -24.50
CA GLN A 205 -7.61 -44.12 -23.55
C GLN A 205 -8.97 -43.78 -24.14
N GLN A 206 -10.05 -43.95 -23.38
CA GLN A 206 -11.42 -43.60 -23.82
C GLN A 206 -11.63 -42.12 -23.67
N ASP A 207 -12.38 -41.51 -24.59
CA ASP A 207 -12.79 -40.12 -24.52
C ASP A 207 -13.93 -39.92 -23.49
N LYS A 208 -13.61 -39.29 -22.36
CA LYS A 208 -14.51 -39.15 -21.22
C LYS A 208 -14.39 -37.75 -20.58
N TRP A 209 -15.54 -37.26 -20.12
CA TRP A 209 -15.59 -36.24 -19.08
C TRP A 209 -15.38 -36.89 -17.73
N GLY A 210 -14.60 -36.24 -16.86
CA GLY A 210 -14.51 -36.54 -15.44
C GLY A 210 -15.00 -35.36 -14.61
N PHE A 211 -15.65 -35.64 -13.48
CA PHE A 211 -15.97 -34.60 -12.51
C PHE A 211 -15.87 -35.07 -11.08
N THR A 212 -15.64 -34.11 -10.18
CA THR A 212 -15.66 -34.33 -8.74
C THR A 212 -16.12 -33.05 -8.02
N LEU A 213 -16.67 -33.21 -6.83
CA LEU A 213 -17.00 -32.15 -5.91
C LEU A 213 -15.99 -32.13 -4.76
N VAL A 214 -15.38 -31.00 -4.51
CA VAL A 214 -14.51 -30.75 -3.33
C VAL A 214 -15.31 -30.10 -2.24
N ARG A 215 -15.08 -30.47 -0.98
CA ARG A 215 -15.69 -29.86 0.21
C ARG A 215 -14.69 -29.77 1.38
N LEU A 216 -15.05 -28.93 2.34
CA LEU A 216 -14.40 -28.92 3.65
C LEU A 216 -15.15 -29.93 4.55
N HIS A 217 -14.46 -30.95 5.03
CA HIS A 217 -14.92 -31.78 6.14
C HIS A 217 -14.69 -31.04 7.44
N LEU A 218 -15.77 -30.68 8.14
CA LEU A 218 -15.70 -29.89 9.37
C LEU A 218 -15.38 -30.81 10.56
N ALA A 219 -14.43 -30.41 11.40
CA ALA A 219 -14.14 -31.09 12.64
C ALA A 219 -15.38 -31.05 13.56
N THR A 220 -15.80 -32.24 14.00
CA THR A 220 -16.76 -32.36 15.11
C THR A 220 -15.97 -32.61 16.37
N SER A 221 -16.24 -31.85 17.45
CA SER A 221 -15.47 -31.93 18.70
C SER A 221 -15.50 -33.32 19.33
N THR A 222 -16.32 -34.24 18.86
CA THR A 222 -16.51 -35.61 19.35
C THR A 222 -15.76 -36.67 18.53
N GLU A 223 -15.47 -36.38 17.24
CA GLU A 223 -14.93 -37.39 16.33
C GLU A 223 -13.56 -37.01 15.77
N TYR A 224 -13.39 -35.72 15.39
CA TYR A 224 -12.19 -35.27 14.72
C TYR A 224 -11.63 -33.99 15.35
N LYS A 225 -10.31 -33.91 15.51
CA LYS A 225 -9.62 -32.74 16.07
C LYS A 225 -9.44 -31.60 15.09
N ASN A 226 -9.36 -31.88 13.80
CA ASN A 226 -9.05 -30.92 12.75
C ASN A 226 -10.02 -31.10 11.58
N SER A 227 -10.33 -30.02 10.88
CA SER A 227 -10.96 -30.06 9.57
C SER A 227 -9.96 -30.37 8.48
N TRP A 228 -10.41 -30.91 7.35
CA TRP A 228 -9.61 -31.15 6.15
C TRP A 228 -10.44 -30.98 4.90
N TYR A 229 -9.81 -30.80 3.75
CA TYR A 229 -10.46 -30.80 2.46
C TYR A 229 -10.47 -32.20 1.88
N GLU A 230 -11.58 -32.56 1.24
CA GLU A 230 -11.78 -33.86 0.61
C GLU A 230 -12.53 -33.70 -0.72
N TYR A 231 -12.49 -34.73 -1.55
CA TYR A 231 -13.14 -34.77 -2.86
C TYR A 231 -13.92 -36.04 -3.06
N PHE A 232 -15.01 -35.95 -3.83
CA PHE A 232 -15.94 -37.01 -4.11
C PHE A 232 -15.39 -38.00 -5.16
N ILE A 233 -15.59 -39.28 -4.93
CA ILE A 233 -15.30 -40.40 -5.85
C ILE A 233 -16.57 -41.22 -6.06
N GLY A 234 -16.60 -41.99 -7.16
CA GLY A 234 -17.70 -42.95 -7.40
C GLY A 234 -17.61 -44.17 -6.46
N ASP A 235 -18.66 -45.00 -6.52
CA ASP A 235 -18.77 -46.27 -5.81
C ASP A 235 -17.70 -47.31 -6.21
N ASP A 236 -17.05 -47.08 -7.36
CA ASP A 236 -15.88 -47.83 -7.84
C ASP A 236 -14.53 -47.27 -7.36
N SER A 237 -14.52 -46.32 -6.45
CA SER A 237 -13.37 -45.56 -5.95
C SER A 237 -12.60 -44.81 -7.02
N GLN A 238 -13.23 -44.50 -8.16
CA GLN A 238 -12.67 -43.71 -9.26
C GLN A 238 -13.36 -42.34 -9.36
N ILE A 239 -12.74 -41.39 -10.08
CA ILE A 239 -13.37 -40.14 -10.44
C ILE A 239 -14.59 -40.42 -11.32
N VAL A 240 -15.74 -39.83 -10.96
CA VAL A 240 -16.99 -40.02 -11.71
C VAL A 240 -16.80 -39.55 -13.16
N SER A 241 -17.17 -40.41 -14.11
CA SER A 241 -16.95 -40.12 -15.52
C SER A 241 -18.12 -40.58 -16.40
N PHE A 242 -18.22 -40.01 -17.61
CA PHE A 242 -19.19 -40.34 -18.64
C PHE A 242 -18.62 -40.02 -20.03
N SER A 243 -19.31 -40.42 -21.09
CA SER A 243 -18.88 -40.25 -22.50
C SER A 243 -18.53 -38.80 -22.86
N GLY A 244 -17.49 -38.63 -23.68
CA GLY A 244 -16.95 -37.35 -24.11
C GLY A 244 -17.77 -36.69 -25.23
N GLU A 245 -18.93 -36.12 -24.91
CA GLU A 245 -19.71 -35.29 -25.83
C GLU A 245 -19.62 -33.81 -25.47
N PRO A 246 -19.79 -32.87 -26.43
CA PRO A 246 -19.85 -31.43 -26.10
C PRO A 246 -20.96 -31.12 -25.09
N LEU A 247 -20.65 -30.23 -24.12
CA LEU A 247 -21.57 -29.83 -23.08
C LEU A 247 -21.98 -28.37 -23.23
N SER A 248 -23.29 -28.09 -23.41
CA SER A 248 -23.82 -26.72 -23.48
C SER A 248 -24.01 -26.14 -22.07
N ILE A 249 -22.92 -25.73 -21.44
CA ILE A 249 -22.84 -25.27 -20.05
C ILE A 249 -22.27 -23.85 -19.91
N LEU A 250 -21.91 -23.22 -21.02
CA LEU A 250 -21.40 -21.86 -21.07
C LEU A 250 -22.51 -20.84 -21.37
N PRO A 251 -22.30 -19.53 -21.14
CA PRO A 251 -23.28 -18.49 -21.49
C PRO A 251 -23.70 -18.54 -22.98
N GLU A 252 -24.89 -18.05 -23.28
CA GLU A 252 -25.43 -17.98 -24.65
C GLU A 252 -25.56 -19.36 -25.33
N ASN A 253 -25.66 -20.44 -24.53
CA ASN A 253 -25.68 -21.84 -24.98
C ASN A 253 -24.41 -22.26 -25.75
N GLU A 254 -23.29 -21.60 -25.51
CA GLU A 254 -22.01 -22.03 -26.06
C GLU A 254 -21.63 -23.41 -25.49
N SER A 255 -21.15 -24.29 -26.35
CA SER A 255 -20.74 -25.64 -25.96
C SER A 255 -19.24 -25.68 -25.63
N LEU A 256 -18.91 -26.34 -24.52
CA LEU A 256 -17.56 -26.72 -24.18
C LEU A 256 -17.26 -28.11 -24.74
N GLU A 257 -16.41 -28.19 -25.77
CA GLU A 257 -16.06 -29.44 -26.42
C GLU A 257 -15.04 -30.25 -25.63
N SER A 258 -14.01 -29.58 -25.12
CA SER A 258 -12.97 -30.12 -24.23
C SER A 258 -12.37 -28.96 -23.42
N GLY A 259 -11.62 -29.27 -22.37
CA GLY A 259 -11.02 -28.29 -21.49
C GLY A 259 -11.47 -28.46 -20.04
N THR A 260 -11.53 -27.38 -19.28
CA THR A 260 -11.83 -27.44 -17.86
C THR A 260 -12.93 -26.45 -17.48
N TYR A 261 -13.83 -26.87 -16.60
CA TYR A 261 -14.87 -26.06 -15.99
C TYR A 261 -14.80 -26.22 -14.48
N ILE A 262 -14.50 -25.15 -13.76
CA ILE A 262 -14.42 -25.11 -12.30
C ILE A 262 -15.48 -24.15 -11.78
N LYS A 263 -16.34 -24.59 -10.87
CA LYS A 263 -17.37 -23.78 -10.24
C LYS A 263 -17.10 -23.65 -8.75
N LEU A 264 -16.98 -22.41 -8.29
CA LEU A 264 -16.75 -22.01 -6.91
C LEU A 264 -18.06 -21.50 -6.34
N TYR A 265 -18.67 -22.24 -5.42
CA TYR A 265 -19.98 -21.86 -4.89
C TYR A 265 -19.88 -20.78 -3.81
N ASN A 266 -20.78 -19.79 -3.85
CA ASN A 266 -20.84 -18.67 -2.89
C ASN A 266 -19.49 -18.01 -2.60
N TYR A 267 -18.75 -17.69 -3.66
CA TYR A 267 -17.40 -17.14 -3.55
C TYR A 267 -17.38 -15.76 -2.89
N TYR A 268 -16.47 -15.54 -1.95
CA TYR A 268 -16.30 -14.26 -1.29
C TYR A 268 -15.56 -13.26 -2.18
N LEU A 269 -16.21 -12.16 -2.50
CA LEU A 269 -15.62 -11.00 -3.17
C LEU A 269 -15.61 -9.81 -2.19
N PRO A 270 -14.48 -9.08 -2.05
CA PRO A 270 -14.39 -7.91 -1.16
C PRO A 270 -15.42 -6.83 -1.50
N ASN A 271 -15.67 -6.64 -2.79
CA ASN A 271 -16.66 -5.70 -3.32
C ASN A 271 -17.75 -6.50 -4.05
N PRO A 272 -18.89 -6.75 -3.41
CA PRO A 272 -19.95 -7.60 -3.98
C PRO A 272 -20.82 -6.84 -5.01
N SER A 273 -20.20 -6.38 -6.09
CA SER A 273 -20.86 -5.75 -7.22
C SER A 273 -20.84 -6.66 -8.45
N GLN A 274 -21.01 -6.07 -9.61
CA GLN A 274 -20.85 -6.78 -10.88
C GLN A 274 -19.41 -7.17 -11.12
N ILE A 275 -19.18 -8.41 -11.58
CA ILE A 275 -17.82 -8.86 -11.89
C ILE A 275 -17.21 -8.10 -13.07
N THR A 276 -18.01 -7.59 -13.99
CA THR A 276 -17.55 -6.75 -15.11
C THR A 276 -17.12 -5.33 -14.69
N LEU A 277 -17.30 -4.96 -13.43
CA LEU A 277 -16.90 -3.68 -12.85
C LEU A 277 -15.78 -3.88 -11.82
N ASP A 278 -16.12 -4.29 -10.61
CA ASP A 278 -15.15 -4.32 -9.51
C ASP A 278 -14.18 -5.50 -9.58
N LEU A 279 -14.66 -6.73 -9.82
CA LEU A 279 -13.76 -7.87 -10.00
C LEU A 279 -12.87 -7.70 -11.24
N TRP A 280 -13.42 -7.16 -12.35
CA TRP A 280 -12.63 -6.84 -13.53
C TRP A 280 -11.51 -5.86 -13.21
N ARG A 281 -11.80 -4.82 -12.40
CA ARG A 281 -10.80 -3.83 -11.96
C ARG A 281 -9.73 -4.48 -11.08
N GLU A 282 -10.14 -5.27 -10.09
CA GLU A 282 -9.22 -5.97 -9.18
C GLU A 282 -8.35 -6.99 -9.92
N LEU A 283 -8.92 -7.78 -10.84
CA LEU A 283 -8.15 -8.73 -11.63
C LEU A 283 -7.14 -8.04 -12.57
N ASN A 284 -7.48 -6.87 -13.16
CA ASN A 284 -6.51 -6.10 -13.96
C ASN A 284 -5.33 -5.57 -13.12
N ARG A 285 -5.51 -5.39 -11.81
CA ARG A 285 -4.41 -5.02 -10.89
C ARG A 285 -3.51 -6.20 -10.58
N VAL A 286 -4.09 -7.37 -10.32
CA VAL A 286 -3.35 -8.61 -10.04
C VAL A 286 -2.68 -9.16 -11.30
N LEU A 287 -3.41 -9.16 -12.41
CA LEU A 287 -2.96 -9.56 -13.74
C LEU A 287 -2.65 -8.30 -14.56
N HIS A 288 -1.58 -7.61 -14.18
CA HIS A 288 -1.18 -6.33 -14.80
C HIS A 288 -0.98 -6.44 -16.31
N TYR A 289 -0.51 -7.59 -16.77
CA TYR A 289 -0.26 -7.90 -18.17
C TYR A 289 -0.43 -9.40 -18.45
N PRO A 290 -1.67 -9.94 -18.40
CA PRO A 290 -1.90 -11.35 -18.66
C PRO A 290 -1.43 -11.73 -20.06
N VAL A 291 -0.91 -12.93 -20.20
CA VAL A 291 -0.36 -13.44 -21.48
C VAL A 291 -1.45 -13.63 -22.54
N LEU A 292 -2.67 -14.01 -22.12
CA LEU A 292 -3.84 -14.10 -22.97
C LEU A 292 -5.00 -13.30 -22.37
N PRO A 293 -5.89 -12.73 -23.21
CA PRO A 293 -7.08 -12.02 -22.73
C PRO A 293 -8.12 -13.01 -22.19
N ILE A 294 -8.95 -12.53 -21.26
CA ILE A 294 -9.95 -13.35 -20.54
C ILE A 294 -11.31 -12.66 -20.63
N THR A 295 -12.39 -13.40 -20.88
CA THR A 295 -13.74 -12.85 -20.87
C THR A 295 -14.38 -13.00 -19.50
N LEU A 296 -14.98 -11.93 -18.99
CA LEU A 296 -15.85 -11.94 -17.83
C LEU A 296 -17.30 -11.85 -18.28
N HIS A 297 -18.16 -12.76 -17.80
CA HIS A 297 -19.60 -12.76 -18.05
C HIS A 297 -20.39 -12.55 -16.77
N GLU A 298 -21.24 -11.53 -16.74
CA GLU A 298 -22.15 -11.23 -15.64
C GLU A 298 -23.56 -11.73 -16.00
N THR A 299 -23.98 -12.85 -15.44
CA THR A 299 -25.31 -13.42 -15.72
C THR A 299 -26.37 -12.99 -14.68
N ARG A 300 -25.95 -12.42 -13.56
CA ARG A 300 -26.83 -11.89 -12.52
C ARG A 300 -27.49 -10.59 -12.99
N LYS A 301 -28.75 -10.38 -12.63
CA LYS A 301 -29.52 -9.20 -13.07
C LYS A 301 -29.10 -7.95 -12.32
N PHE A 302 -28.28 -7.11 -12.96
CA PHE A 302 -27.96 -5.75 -12.53
C PHE A 302 -28.51 -4.72 -13.54
N LYS A 303 -28.85 -3.50 -13.09
CA LYS A 303 -29.34 -2.42 -13.96
C LYS A 303 -28.16 -1.68 -14.60
N GLY A 304 -28.24 -1.46 -15.91
CA GLY A 304 -27.38 -0.47 -16.61
C GLY A 304 -25.97 -0.89 -16.95
N HIS A 305 -25.66 -2.21 -17.05
CA HIS A 305 -24.28 -2.65 -17.29
C HIS A 305 -24.13 -3.64 -18.44
N SER A 306 -22.92 -3.69 -19.01
CA SER A 306 -22.56 -4.69 -20.00
C SER A 306 -22.52 -6.08 -19.36
N PRO A 307 -23.18 -7.08 -19.96
CA PRO A 307 -23.17 -8.45 -19.47
C PRO A 307 -21.79 -9.12 -19.62
N SER A 308 -20.92 -8.59 -20.46
CA SER A 308 -19.59 -9.13 -20.66
C SER A 308 -18.51 -8.05 -20.79
N LYS A 309 -17.29 -8.35 -20.36
CA LYS A 309 -16.13 -7.48 -20.48
C LYS A 309 -14.83 -8.29 -20.61
N ILE A 310 -13.90 -7.81 -21.41
CA ILE A 310 -12.61 -8.46 -21.58
C ILE A 310 -11.61 -7.91 -20.57
N LEU A 311 -10.91 -8.79 -19.90
CA LEU A 311 -9.76 -8.49 -19.05
C LEU A 311 -8.51 -8.53 -19.93
N VAL A 312 -7.80 -7.40 -19.99
CA VAL A 312 -6.60 -7.22 -20.83
C VAL A 312 -5.36 -6.86 -20.03
N GLY A 313 -5.52 -6.58 -18.74
CA GLY A 313 -4.46 -6.07 -17.87
C GLY A 313 -4.28 -4.56 -17.95
N ASN A 314 -3.75 -3.98 -16.88
CA ASN A 314 -3.58 -2.53 -16.80
C ASN A 314 -2.60 -1.98 -17.84
N ARG A 315 -1.58 -2.74 -18.22
CA ARG A 315 -0.61 -2.28 -19.22
C ARG A 315 -1.28 -1.98 -20.56
N ILE A 316 -2.15 -2.85 -21.06
CA ILE A 316 -2.89 -2.63 -22.31
C ILE A 316 -3.95 -1.55 -22.13
N ARG A 317 -4.60 -1.46 -20.97
CA ARG A 317 -5.51 -0.36 -20.66
C ARG A 317 -4.82 0.99 -20.78
N ILE A 318 -3.66 1.14 -20.17
CA ILE A 318 -2.86 2.38 -20.23
C ILE A 318 -2.46 2.72 -21.67
N LEU A 319 -2.02 1.73 -22.43
CA LEU A 319 -1.53 1.95 -23.81
C LEU A 319 -2.64 2.28 -24.81
N LYS A 320 -3.83 1.69 -24.65
CA LYS A 320 -4.88 1.71 -25.67
C LYS A 320 -6.23 2.27 -25.16
N ASN A 321 -6.78 1.69 -24.10
CA ASN A 321 -8.17 1.88 -23.70
C ASN A 321 -8.40 3.14 -22.87
N ASP A 322 -7.49 3.44 -21.95
CA ASP A 322 -7.62 4.52 -20.97
C ASP A 322 -6.53 5.59 -21.14
N SER A 323 -5.99 5.72 -22.36
CA SER A 323 -4.91 6.67 -22.69
C SER A 323 -5.28 8.14 -22.43
N GLN A 324 -6.58 8.50 -22.47
CA GLN A 324 -7.06 9.83 -22.11
C GLN A 324 -6.82 10.20 -20.65
N SER A 325 -6.58 9.22 -19.78
CA SER A 325 -6.26 9.42 -18.36
C SER A 325 -4.78 9.76 -18.11
N ILE A 326 -3.94 9.64 -19.14
CA ILE A 326 -2.50 9.90 -19.06
C ILE A 326 -2.24 11.41 -19.12
N GLU A 327 -1.20 11.86 -18.40
CA GLU A 327 -0.76 13.25 -18.38
C GLU A 327 -0.51 13.77 -19.79
N ASP A 328 -1.02 14.97 -20.09
CA ASP A 328 -0.77 15.63 -21.36
C ASP A 328 0.74 15.86 -21.53
N ASN A 329 1.26 15.71 -22.73
CA ASN A 329 2.68 15.80 -23.07
C ASN A 329 3.59 14.69 -22.47
N CYS A 330 3.01 13.63 -21.93
CA CYS A 330 3.75 12.43 -21.54
C CYS A 330 3.38 11.25 -22.44
N PRO A 331 4.32 10.38 -22.81
CA PRO A 331 3.97 9.10 -23.40
C PRO A 331 3.20 8.25 -22.35
N PRO A 332 2.31 7.34 -22.79
CA PRO A 332 1.60 6.46 -21.87
C PRO A 332 2.51 5.69 -20.92
N ILE A 333 3.68 5.32 -21.39
CA ILE A 333 4.74 4.68 -20.62
C ILE A 333 6.05 5.42 -20.89
N ILE A 334 6.70 5.89 -19.83
CA ILE A 334 8.05 6.46 -19.83
C ILE A 334 9.00 5.32 -19.47
N PRO A 335 9.84 4.82 -20.40
CA PRO A 335 10.80 3.76 -20.10
C PRO A 335 12.07 4.34 -19.50
N ILE A 336 12.48 3.83 -18.33
CA ILE A 336 13.78 4.13 -17.71
C ILE A 336 14.56 2.83 -17.68
N ILE A 337 15.72 2.80 -18.32
CA ILE A 337 16.57 1.61 -18.37
C ILE A 337 17.61 1.74 -17.26
N ALA A 338 17.61 0.81 -16.32
CA ALA A 338 18.50 0.81 -15.16
C ALA A 338 19.07 -0.57 -14.86
N GLU A 339 20.24 -0.59 -14.23
CA GLU A 339 20.84 -1.79 -13.64
C GLU A 339 20.35 -1.94 -12.20
N LEU A 340 19.37 -2.82 -11.98
CA LEU A 340 18.73 -3.01 -10.68
C LEU A 340 19.44 -4.09 -9.83
N GLY A 341 20.72 -3.89 -9.55
CA GLY A 341 21.51 -4.80 -8.72
C GLY A 341 21.40 -6.25 -9.20
N LYS A 342 21.03 -7.17 -8.34
CA LYS A 342 20.87 -8.60 -8.68
C LYS A 342 19.77 -8.90 -9.70
N PHE A 343 18.86 -7.96 -9.98
CA PHE A 343 17.87 -8.11 -11.06
C PHE A 343 18.49 -7.90 -12.45
N GLY A 344 19.70 -7.33 -12.52
CA GLY A 344 20.36 -6.95 -13.75
C GLY A 344 19.63 -5.79 -14.46
N LYS A 345 19.95 -5.59 -15.73
CA LYS A 345 19.39 -4.53 -16.57
C LYS A 345 17.90 -4.74 -16.77
N ARG A 346 17.09 -3.75 -16.33
CA ARG A 346 15.61 -3.77 -16.43
C ARG A 346 15.08 -2.45 -16.97
N THR A 347 13.91 -2.53 -17.57
CA THR A 347 13.12 -1.34 -17.93
C THR A 347 12.14 -1.08 -16.79
N ILE A 348 12.23 0.10 -16.20
CA ILE A 348 11.27 0.64 -15.26
C ILE A 348 10.24 1.39 -16.10
N GLU A 349 9.02 0.87 -16.21
CA GLU A 349 7.93 1.50 -16.94
C GLU A 349 7.18 2.45 -16.02
N VAL A 350 7.22 3.75 -16.30
CA VAL A 350 6.54 4.78 -15.50
C VAL A 350 5.36 5.34 -16.26
N THR A 351 4.19 5.35 -15.63
CA THR A 351 2.97 6.00 -16.12
C THR A 351 2.59 7.13 -15.19
N VAL A 352 2.30 8.30 -15.74
CA VAL A 352 1.81 9.45 -14.98
C VAL A 352 0.40 9.79 -15.45
N PHE A 353 -0.56 9.76 -14.54
CA PHE A 353 -1.97 10.09 -14.79
C PHE A 353 -2.24 11.58 -14.59
N LYS A 354 -3.25 12.12 -15.26
CA LYS A 354 -3.76 13.48 -15.05
C LYS A 354 -4.23 13.69 -13.61
N GLU A 355 -4.11 14.92 -13.13
CA GLU A 355 -4.75 15.31 -11.87
C GLU A 355 -6.26 15.07 -11.93
N GLY A 356 -6.84 14.58 -10.83
CA GLY A 356 -8.26 14.24 -10.75
C GLY A 356 -8.60 12.86 -11.34
N THR A 357 -7.68 12.21 -12.04
CA THR A 357 -7.85 10.81 -12.46
C THR A 357 -7.68 9.91 -11.26
N VAL A 358 -8.62 8.99 -11.06
CA VAL A 358 -8.57 8.06 -9.94
C VAL A 358 -7.53 6.97 -10.24
N LYS A 359 -6.31 7.13 -9.74
CA LYS A 359 -5.27 6.08 -9.82
C LYS A 359 -5.77 4.75 -9.25
N ASP A 360 -6.71 4.79 -8.33
CA ASP A 360 -7.35 3.61 -7.73
C ASP A 360 -8.13 2.75 -8.75
N GLU A 361 -8.32 3.22 -9.98
CA GLU A 361 -8.73 2.41 -11.12
C GLU A 361 -7.66 1.38 -11.54
N PHE A 362 -6.37 1.70 -11.33
CA PHE A 362 -5.21 0.94 -11.82
C PHE A 362 -4.38 0.30 -10.71
N ALA A 363 -4.50 0.76 -9.48
CA ALA A 363 -3.74 0.28 -8.32
C ALA A 363 -4.63 0.17 -7.09
N SER A 364 -4.30 -0.71 -6.15
CA SER A 364 -4.92 -0.71 -4.83
C SER A 364 -4.57 0.56 -4.07
N ALA A 365 -5.44 0.97 -3.14
CA ALA A 365 -5.22 2.17 -2.35
C ALA A 365 -3.85 2.11 -1.64
N GLY A 366 -3.04 3.12 -1.89
CA GLY A 366 -1.71 3.23 -1.30
C GLY A 366 -0.57 2.57 -2.07
N GLU A 367 -0.82 1.69 -3.05
CA GLU A 367 0.21 1.08 -3.90
C GLU A 367 0.55 1.97 -5.11
N SER A 368 1.80 1.91 -5.58
CA SER A 368 2.26 2.67 -6.76
C SER A 368 3.33 1.98 -7.58
N ILE A 369 4.07 1.04 -7.02
CA ILE A 369 5.16 0.33 -7.71
C ILE A 369 4.87 -1.14 -7.69
N PHE A 370 4.95 -1.81 -8.84
CA PHE A 370 4.60 -3.21 -9.01
C PHE A 370 5.73 -3.99 -9.65
N PHE A 371 5.99 -5.17 -9.12
CA PHE A 371 6.90 -6.16 -9.70
C PHE A 371 6.08 -7.33 -10.22
N THR A 372 6.24 -7.65 -11.50
CA THR A 372 5.48 -8.74 -12.14
C THR A 372 6.39 -9.87 -12.61
N ILE A 373 5.83 -11.07 -12.68
CA ILE A 373 6.41 -12.22 -13.35
C ILE A 373 5.32 -12.79 -14.28
N ASN A 374 5.61 -12.91 -15.55
CA ASN A 374 4.65 -13.29 -16.59
C ASN A 374 3.33 -12.47 -16.49
N GLY A 375 3.48 -11.18 -16.22
CA GLY A 375 2.36 -10.25 -16.12
C GLY A 375 1.50 -10.33 -14.87
N GLN A 376 1.74 -11.28 -13.96
CA GLN A 376 1.11 -11.35 -12.65
C GLN A 376 1.92 -10.55 -11.62
N THR A 377 1.24 -9.76 -10.79
CA THR A 377 1.87 -9.00 -9.70
C THR A 377 2.34 -9.95 -8.60
N HIS A 378 3.63 -9.85 -8.26
CA HIS A 378 4.29 -10.64 -7.21
C HIS A 378 4.71 -9.82 -6.00
N ALA A 379 4.82 -8.51 -6.15
CA ALA A 379 5.05 -7.60 -5.03
C ALA A 379 4.59 -6.18 -5.40
N ALA A 380 4.25 -5.40 -4.39
CA ALA A 380 3.96 -3.98 -4.54
C ALA A 380 4.68 -3.15 -3.47
N ILE A 381 5.06 -1.91 -3.82
CA ILE A 381 5.59 -0.90 -2.89
C ILE A 381 4.61 0.27 -2.86
N GLY A 382 4.40 0.80 -1.66
CA GLY A 382 3.46 1.88 -1.42
C GLY A 382 3.90 3.22 -2.03
N ARG A 383 2.92 4.10 -2.33
CA ARG A 383 3.15 5.46 -2.85
C ARG A 383 4.02 6.34 -1.94
N SER A 384 4.10 6.03 -0.65
CA SER A 384 4.99 6.71 0.29
C SER A 384 6.46 6.64 -0.15
N PHE A 385 6.87 5.55 -0.82
CA PHE A 385 8.20 5.40 -1.39
C PHE A 385 8.50 6.51 -2.42
N LEU A 386 7.58 6.80 -3.31
CA LEU A 386 7.74 7.86 -4.31
C LEU A 386 7.90 9.24 -3.66
N ARG A 387 7.21 9.47 -2.54
CA ARG A 387 7.33 10.71 -1.76
C ARG A 387 8.66 10.80 -1.01
N THR A 388 8.98 9.76 -0.22
CA THR A 388 10.04 9.85 0.79
C THR A 388 11.41 9.42 0.27
N LYS A 389 11.47 8.52 -0.71
CA LYS A 389 12.71 7.99 -1.26
C LYS A 389 13.05 8.60 -2.63
N ALA A 390 12.07 8.69 -3.53
CA ALA A 390 12.30 9.24 -4.88
C ALA A 390 12.05 10.75 -4.99
N ASN A 391 11.63 11.45 -3.95
CA ASN A 391 11.37 12.90 -3.94
C ASN A 391 10.32 13.39 -4.98
N LEU A 392 9.37 12.53 -5.37
CA LEU A 392 8.34 12.84 -6.36
C LEU A 392 6.98 13.12 -5.68
N HIS A 393 6.96 14.12 -4.78
CA HIS A 393 5.80 14.42 -3.92
C HIS A 393 4.52 14.68 -4.68
N TYR A 394 4.59 15.50 -5.73
CA TYR A 394 3.43 15.96 -6.50
C TYR A 394 2.98 14.96 -7.57
N LEU A 395 3.79 13.93 -7.84
CA LEU A 395 3.45 12.84 -8.75
C LEU A 395 3.00 11.58 -8.02
N SER A 396 3.33 11.42 -6.74
CA SER A 396 3.14 10.17 -5.99
C SER A 396 1.71 9.63 -6.01
N ASP A 397 0.71 10.50 -6.01
CA ASP A 397 -0.71 10.13 -6.04
C ASP A 397 -1.24 9.81 -7.45
N TYR A 398 -0.46 10.13 -8.47
CA TYR A 398 -0.83 10.01 -9.88
C TYR A 398 0.17 9.19 -10.69
N MET A 399 1.08 8.47 -10.03
CA MET A 399 2.15 7.75 -10.69
C MET A 399 2.07 6.25 -10.43
N LEU A 400 2.23 5.47 -11.48
CA LEU A 400 2.33 4.01 -11.46
C LEU A 400 3.70 3.64 -12.01
N VAL A 401 4.39 2.73 -11.34
CA VAL A 401 5.68 2.19 -11.76
C VAL A 401 5.57 0.68 -11.88
N HIS A 402 5.98 0.15 -13.01
CA HIS A 402 5.96 -1.29 -13.29
C HIS A 402 7.36 -1.79 -13.66
N ILE A 403 7.74 -2.92 -13.09
CA ILE A 403 9.01 -3.60 -13.36
C ILE A 403 8.72 -5.07 -13.67
N ASP A 404 9.03 -5.50 -14.89
CA ASP A 404 8.91 -6.91 -15.27
C ASP A 404 10.15 -7.69 -14.81
N CYS A 405 9.91 -8.70 -13.97
CA CYS A 405 10.91 -9.60 -13.41
C CYS A 405 10.88 -11.00 -14.03
N THR A 406 10.21 -11.18 -15.17
CA THR A 406 10.05 -12.48 -15.82
C THR A 406 11.41 -13.13 -16.14
N ASP A 407 12.37 -12.34 -16.59
CA ASP A 407 13.72 -12.81 -16.98
C ASP A 407 14.75 -12.73 -15.84
N VAL A 408 14.34 -12.40 -14.61
CA VAL A 408 15.22 -12.46 -13.45
C VAL A 408 15.50 -13.92 -13.09
N ASP A 409 16.73 -14.23 -12.70
CA ASP A 409 17.13 -15.59 -12.28
C ASP A 409 16.16 -16.18 -11.24
N THR A 410 15.77 -17.43 -11.44
CA THR A 410 14.76 -18.10 -10.60
C THR A 410 15.16 -18.15 -9.13
N ASN A 411 16.45 -18.39 -8.83
CA ASN A 411 16.92 -18.45 -7.44
C ASN A 411 16.84 -17.07 -6.76
N ILE A 412 17.05 -16.00 -7.54
CA ILE A 412 16.92 -14.63 -7.04
C ILE A 412 15.43 -14.32 -6.79
N ARG A 413 14.54 -14.67 -7.72
CA ARG A 413 13.08 -14.48 -7.56
C ARG A 413 12.55 -15.18 -6.31
N GLU A 414 12.94 -16.43 -6.06
CA GLU A 414 12.51 -17.22 -4.89
C GLU A 414 13.03 -16.67 -3.57
N LYS A 415 14.20 -16.02 -3.56
CA LYS A 415 14.75 -15.35 -2.37
C LYS A 415 14.04 -14.04 -2.05
N ILE A 416 13.52 -13.34 -3.06
CA ILE A 416 12.99 -11.97 -2.91
C ILE A 416 11.47 -11.95 -2.79
N PHE A 417 10.75 -12.70 -3.64
CA PHE A 417 9.29 -12.66 -3.62
C PHE A 417 8.70 -13.64 -2.59
N MET A 418 7.68 -13.17 -1.86
CA MET A 418 6.93 -14.04 -0.96
C MET A 418 6.03 -15.00 -1.77
N PRO A 419 5.81 -16.25 -1.31
CA PRO A 419 4.85 -17.15 -1.93
C PRO A 419 3.43 -16.60 -2.00
N SER A 420 3.04 -15.72 -1.04
CA SER A 420 1.76 -15.00 -0.99
C SER A 420 1.60 -13.94 -2.07
N ARG A 421 2.66 -13.62 -2.82
CA ARG A 421 2.70 -12.66 -3.93
C ARG A 421 2.18 -11.25 -3.57
N ASP A 422 2.45 -10.81 -2.35
CA ASP A 422 2.01 -9.50 -1.85
C ASP A 422 3.15 -8.51 -1.63
N ARG A 423 4.36 -9.00 -1.37
CA ARG A 423 5.52 -8.17 -1.07
C ARG A 423 6.84 -8.87 -1.34
N MET A 424 7.90 -8.09 -1.40
CA MET A 424 9.27 -8.60 -1.32
C MET A 424 9.61 -8.97 0.13
N ARG A 425 10.48 -9.96 0.31
CA ARG A 425 11.11 -10.25 1.59
C ARG A 425 12.06 -9.12 1.96
N ASP A 426 12.17 -8.81 3.24
CA ASP A 426 13.19 -7.86 3.73
C ASP A 426 14.57 -8.52 3.69
N THR A 427 15.31 -8.27 2.63
CA THR A 427 16.65 -8.80 2.35
C THR A 427 17.57 -7.66 1.91
N GLU A 428 18.88 -7.86 1.99
CA GLU A 428 19.85 -6.90 1.44
C GLU A 428 19.63 -6.62 -0.05
N ILE A 429 19.24 -7.66 -0.80
CA ILE A 429 18.97 -7.54 -2.24
C ILE A 429 17.74 -6.65 -2.48
N SER A 430 16.67 -6.81 -1.73
CA SER A 430 15.48 -5.96 -1.88
C SER A 430 15.75 -4.50 -1.51
N LYS A 431 16.56 -4.27 -0.47
CA LYS A 431 17.00 -2.90 -0.08
C LYS A 431 17.87 -2.25 -1.15
N GLU A 432 18.79 -3.01 -1.75
CA GLU A 432 19.62 -2.53 -2.87
C GLU A 432 18.74 -2.13 -4.07
N ILE A 433 17.77 -2.96 -4.44
CA ILE A 433 16.84 -2.67 -5.53
C ILE A 433 16.00 -1.42 -5.24
N GLU A 434 15.48 -1.29 -4.02
CA GLU A 434 14.72 -0.11 -3.61
C GLU A 434 15.59 1.16 -3.65
N PHE A 435 16.83 1.08 -3.20
CA PHE A 435 17.76 2.21 -3.25
C PHE A 435 18.02 2.66 -4.70
N ILE A 436 18.40 1.73 -5.58
CA ILE A 436 18.67 2.06 -6.99
C ILE A 436 17.40 2.60 -7.66
N LEU A 437 16.24 1.97 -7.42
CA LEU A 437 14.97 2.43 -7.96
C LEU A 437 14.63 3.86 -7.54
N ALA A 438 14.85 4.20 -6.27
CA ALA A 438 14.64 5.55 -5.78
C ALA A 438 15.57 6.57 -6.47
N GLU A 439 16.84 6.22 -6.65
CA GLU A 439 17.82 7.06 -7.36
C GLU A 439 17.43 7.29 -8.81
N GLU A 440 17.10 6.23 -9.56
CA GLU A 440 16.74 6.33 -10.97
C GLU A 440 15.49 7.17 -11.19
N LEU A 441 14.45 6.96 -10.38
CA LEU A 441 13.22 7.77 -10.44
C LEU A 441 13.49 9.23 -10.07
N SER A 442 14.32 9.48 -9.06
CA SER A 442 14.65 10.84 -8.59
C SER A 442 15.53 11.61 -9.57
N ARG A 443 16.41 10.91 -10.31
CA ARG A 443 17.33 11.51 -11.29
C ARG A 443 16.68 11.77 -12.64
N HIS A 444 15.59 11.11 -12.97
CA HIS A 444 14.97 11.22 -14.30
C HIS A 444 14.45 12.64 -14.56
N GLU A 445 15.02 13.33 -15.54
CA GLU A 445 14.81 14.75 -15.76
C GLU A 445 13.35 15.09 -16.09
N GLY A 446 12.68 14.29 -16.94
CA GLY A 446 11.26 14.50 -17.27
C GLY A 446 10.34 14.38 -16.05
N LEU A 447 10.61 13.44 -15.13
CA LEU A 447 9.82 13.31 -13.88
C LEU A 447 10.08 14.49 -12.94
N LYS A 448 11.32 14.98 -12.85
CA LYS A 448 11.64 16.18 -12.06
C LYS A 448 10.90 17.41 -12.58
N GLN A 449 10.96 17.63 -13.90
CA GLN A 449 10.29 18.78 -14.54
C GLN A 449 8.78 18.71 -14.35
N LEU A 450 8.17 17.54 -14.52
CA LEU A 450 6.73 17.35 -14.30
C LEU A 450 6.34 17.51 -12.84
N ASN A 451 7.14 16.97 -11.91
CA ASN A 451 6.92 17.14 -10.47
C ASN A 451 7.00 18.61 -10.08
N GLN A 452 7.96 19.35 -10.62
CA GLN A 452 8.10 20.79 -10.43
C GLN A 452 6.92 21.57 -11.04
N TYR A 453 6.51 21.21 -12.27
CA TYR A 453 5.35 21.81 -12.92
C TYR A 453 4.07 21.66 -12.09
N ARG A 454 3.79 20.45 -11.59
CA ARG A 454 2.62 20.22 -10.73
C ARG A 454 2.70 20.96 -9.40
N ARG A 455 3.89 21.06 -8.81
CA ARG A 455 4.11 21.91 -7.64
C ARG A 455 3.68 23.35 -7.91
N GLU A 456 4.11 23.92 -9.04
CA GLU A 456 3.77 25.27 -9.44
C GLU A 456 2.25 25.44 -9.68
N GLN A 457 1.61 24.45 -10.30
CA GLN A 457 0.16 24.44 -10.50
C GLN A 457 -0.63 24.39 -9.18
N GLN A 458 -0.21 23.59 -8.22
CA GLN A 458 -0.88 23.51 -6.91
C GLN A 458 -0.75 24.81 -6.13
N ILE A 459 0.42 25.45 -6.19
CA ILE A 459 0.66 26.77 -5.60
C ILE A 459 -0.27 27.82 -6.24
N THR A 460 -0.55 27.69 -7.54
CA THR A 460 -1.39 28.67 -8.29
C THR A 460 -2.89 28.47 -8.08
N LYS A 461 -3.35 27.24 -7.87
CA LYS A 461 -4.78 26.92 -7.69
C LYS A 461 -5.37 27.45 -6.37
N ASN A 462 -4.53 28.00 -5.46
CA ASN A 462 -4.95 28.61 -4.21
C ASN A 462 -4.67 30.13 -4.15
N PRO A 463 -5.40 30.99 -4.89
CA PRO A 463 -5.17 32.43 -4.86
C PRO A 463 -5.69 33.14 -3.59
N LYS A 464 -6.18 32.42 -2.59
CA LYS A 464 -6.70 32.97 -1.32
C LYS A 464 -5.71 32.86 -0.15
N ASP A 465 -4.44 33.16 -0.41
CA ASP A 465 -3.34 32.84 0.54
C ASP A 465 -3.02 33.91 1.59
N VAL A 466 -3.95 34.77 1.92
CA VAL A 466 -3.97 35.34 3.28
C VAL A 466 -4.18 34.22 4.33
N LYS A 467 -4.87 33.15 3.94
CA LYS A 467 -5.02 31.92 4.76
C LYS A 467 -3.77 31.03 4.87
N PHE A 468 -2.78 31.18 3.99
CA PHE A 468 -1.55 30.38 4.06
C PHE A 468 -0.70 30.78 5.27
N LEU A 469 -0.48 32.08 5.45
CA LEU A 469 0.21 32.62 6.61
C LEU A 469 -0.50 32.29 7.92
N GLU A 470 -1.82 32.49 7.97
CA GLU A 470 -2.64 32.09 9.11
C GLU A 470 -2.60 30.59 9.34
N GLY A 471 -2.57 29.79 8.29
CA GLY A 471 -2.46 28.33 8.35
C GLY A 471 -1.11 27.85 8.86
N VAL A 472 0.00 28.41 8.36
CA VAL A 472 1.37 28.08 8.80
C VAL A 472 1.58 28.51 10.26
N VAL A 473 1.19 29.72 10.60
CA VAL A 473 1.33 30.25 11.98
C VAL A 473 0.42 29.47 12.93
N SER A 474 -0.82 29.16 12.54
CA SER A 474 -1.72 28.33 13.35
C SER A 474 -1.20 26.90 13.56
N LYS A 475 -0.56 26.30 12.56
CA LYS A 475 0.07 24.97 12.68
C LYS A 475 1.30 25.03 13.57
N LEU A 476 2.15 26.03 13.45
CA LEU A 476 3.30 26.26 14.31
C LEU A 476 2.87 26.48 15.77
N ILE A 477 1.87 27.30 16.02
CA ILE A 477 1.30 27.54 17.35
C ILE A 477 0.67 26.28 17.95
N LYS A 478 -0.03 25.47 17.16
CA LYS A 478 -0.59 24.19 17.61
C LYS A 478 0.49 23.18 18.00
N LYS A 479 1.62 23.18 17.28
CA LYS A 479 2.76 22.28 17.55
C LYS A 479 3.60 22.72 18.73
N ASN A 480 3.74 24.02 18.95
CA ASN A 480 4.58 24.55 20.01
C ASN A 480 4.00 25.84 20.60
N ARG A 481 3.31 25.72 21.75
CA ARG A 481 2.72 26.88 22.46
C ARG A 481 3.76 27.94 22.88
N THR A 482 5.03 27.58 22.99
CA THR A 482 6.12 28.49 23.29
C THR A 482 6.28 29.57 22.20
N ILE A 483 5.85 29.29 20.96
CA ILE A 483 5.89 30.26 19.86
C ILE A 483 4.96 31.46 20.14
N LEU A 484 3.83 31.28 20.83
CA LEU A 484 2.96 32.38 21.25
C LEU A 484 3.67 33.37 22.19
N HIS A 485 4.53 32.85 23.09
CA HIS A 485 5.35 33.66 23.98
C HIS A 485 6.38 34.45 23.18
N TYR A 486 7.05 33.83 22.21
CA TYR A 486 8.05 34.48 21.35
C TYR A 486 7.42 35.50 20.37
N LEU A 487 6.16 35.34 19.99
CA LEU A 487 5.45 36.28 19.13
C LEU A 487 4.84 37.47 19.91
N GLY A 488 4.97 37.52 21.23
CA GLY A 488 4.44 38.60 22.06
C GLY A 488 2.93 38.70 22.08
N VAL A 489 2.21 37.68 21.59
CA VAL A 489 0.75 37.61 21.51
C VAL A 489 0.21 36.94 22.76
N GLY A 490 0.04 37.68 23.83
CA GLY A 490 -0.51 37.16 25.10
C GLY A 490 -0.27 38.09 26.26
N GLY A 491 -1.01 39.18 26.32
CA GLY A 491 -1.11 39.97 27.54
C GLY A 491 -1.73 39.13 28.65
N ASN A 492 -0.99 38.92 29.76
CA ASN A 492 -1.45 38.42 31.06
C ASN A 492 -2.23 37.09 31.05
N ILE A 493 -1.58 36.01 30.72
CA ILE A 493 -1.89 34.71 31.32
C ILE A 493 -1.05 34.64 32.61
N LYS A 494 -1.72 34.75 33.77
CA LYS A 494 -1.10 34.44 35.06
C LYS A 494 -0.52 33.04 34.96
N ASP A 495 0.79 32.92 34.98
CA ASP A 495 1.52 31.67 35.13
C ASP A 495 1.11 31.01 36.46
N THR A 496 0.24 30.02 36.38
CA THR A 496 0.10 28.99 37.42
C THR A 496 0.76 27.75 36.88
N ASN A 497 2.06 27.79 36.73
CA ASN A 497 2.98 26.65 36.80
C ASN A 497 4.41 27.23 36.69
N GLU A 498 4.98 27.53 37.82
CA GLU A 498 6.42 27.61 38.01
C GLU A 498 7.03 26.24 37.65
N ALA A 499 7.36 26.03 36.39
CA ALA A 499 8.36 25.08 36.00
C ALA A 499 9.59 25.91 35.63
N GLY A 500 10.59 25.85 36.51
CA GLY A 500 11.78 26.67 36.53
C GLY A 500 12.47 26.86 35.18
N THR A 501 12.94 28.05 34.97
CA THR A 501 14.02 28.41 34.05
C THR A 501 15.20 27.46 34.29
N THR A 502 15.23 26.35 33.55
CA THR A 502 16.39 25.52 33.45
C THR A 502 17.30 26.10 32.37
N ASP A 503 18.36 26.73 32.85
CA ASP A 503 19.64 26.93 32.19
C ASP A 503 19.86 25.84 31.13
N ARG A 504 19.97 26.21 29.83
CA ARG A 504 20.31 25.29 28.74
C ARG A 504 21.81 24.92 28.85
N ARG A 505 22.15 24.12 29.85
CA ARG A 505 23.37 23.32 29.79
C ARG A 505 23.07 22.14 28.83
N GLU A 506 23.99 21.92 27.89
CA GLU A 506 23.98 20.69 27.11
C GLU A 506 23.95 19.52 28.10
N PHE A 507 23.02 18.57 27.91
CA PHE A 507 22.94 17.39 28.74
C PHE A 507 24.14 16.48 28.44
N GLU A 508 25.15 16.52 29.27
CA GLU A 508 26.29 15.58 29.26
C GLU A 508 25.87 14.32 30.04
N GLY A 509 25.31 13.34 29.30
CA GLY A 509 25.02 12.02 29.86
C GLY A 509 26.30 11.21 30.07
N LYS A 510 26.32 10.35 31.11
CA LYS A 510 27.42 9.41 31.35
C LYS A 510 27.36 8.24 30.37
N SER A 511 28.51 7.75 29.98
CA SER A 511 28.63 6.52 29.16
C SER A 511 28.10 5.29 29.90
N ILE A 512 28.25 5.21 31.21
CA ILE A 512 27.68 4.16 32.08
C ILE A 512 26.80 4.86 33.12
N PRO A 513 25.48 4.60 33.14
CA PRO A 513 24.56 5.24 34.06
C PRO A 513 24.84 4.83 35.52
N THR A 514 24.69 5.79 36.40
CA THR A 514 24.93 5.57 37.85
C THR A 514 23.64 5.50 38.67
N TYR A 515 22.52 5.96 38.10
CA TYR A 515 21.21 5.83 38.74
C TYR A 515 20.08 5.60 37.71
N PHE A 516 19.01 5.03 38.21
CA PHE A 516 17.78 4.76 37.45
C PHE A 516 16.59 4.86 38.41
N LYS A 517 15.70 5.83 38.22
CA LYS A 517 14.58 6.14 39.12
C LYS A 517 13.30 6.39 38.37
N ILE A 518 12.16 6.03 38.95
CA ILE A 518 10.85 6.36 38.39
C ILE A 518 10.49 7.82 38.65
N ILE A 519 9.92 8.49 37.65
CA ILE A 519 9.34 9.82 37.77
C ILE A 519 7.82 9.67 37.88
N GLY A 520 7.24 10.03 39.01
CA GLY A 520 5.80 9.96 39.26
C GLY A 520 5.43 8.96 40.34
N PRO A 521 4.14 8.62 40.48
CA PRO A 521 3.67 7.72 41.55
C PRO A 521 4.18 6.29 41.32
N GLU A 522 4.59 5.64 42.41
CA GLU A 522 5.03 4.23 42.41
C GLU A 522 3.89 3.26 42.05
N ARG A 523 2.63 3.68 42.22
CA ARG A 523 1.44 2.93 41.78
C ARG A 523 0.73 3.67 40.65
N LYS A 524 0.66 3.04 39.49
CA LYS A 524 0.02 3.56 38.27
C LYS A 524 -1.30 2.86 38.01
N GLN A 525 -2.31 3.61 37.60
CA GLN A 525 -3.59 3.07 37.14
C GLN A 525 -3.59 2.96 35.61
N MET A 526 -4.04 1.83 35.06
CA MET A 526 -4.07 1.55 33.66
C MET A 526 -5.33 0.81 33.22
N PRO A 527 -6.15 1.31 32.30
CA PRO A 527 -7.26 0.56 31.74
C PRO A 527 -6.79 -0.72 31.03
N ILE A 528 -7.56 -1.80 31.15
CA ILE A 528 -7.18 -3.12 30.60
C ILE A 528 -7.13 -3.16 29.07
N ASN A 529 -7.69 -2.16 28.38
CA ASN A 529 -7.71 -2.04 26.91
C ASN A 529 -6.79 -0.94 26.38
N ALA A 530 -6.02 -0.28 27.23
CA ALA A 530 -5.18 0.86 26.84
C ALA A 530 -3.73 0.66 27.25
N TYR A 531 -2.84 1.51 26.76
CA TYR A 531 -1.46 1.58 27.21
C TYR A 531 -1.26 2.74 28.18
N SER A 532 -0.26 2.61 29.05
CA SER A 532 0.19 3.70 29.94
C SER A 532 1.63 4.08 29.66
N ARG A 533 2.01 5.32 29.98
CA ARG A 533 3.40 5.79 29.94
C ARG A 533 4.00 5.82 31.32
N VAL A 534 5.20 5.27 31.45
CA VAL A 534 6.05 5.36 32.63
C VAL A 534 7.32 6.09 32.24
N VAL A 535 7.77 7.02 33.06
CA VAL A 535 8.98 7.81 32.81
C VAL A 535 9.97 7.51 33.90
N PHE A 536 11.20 7.20 33.52
CA PHE A 536 12.32 7.01 34.43
C PHE A 536 13.35 8.11 34.19
N GLU A 537 14.10 8.45 35.23
CA GLU A 537 15.22 9.37 35.20
C GLU A 537 16.53 8.58 35.33
N THR A 538 17.54 8.97 34.57
CA THR A 538 18.88 8.39 34.57
C THR A 538 19.88 9.44 34.11
N ASP A 539 21.18 9.20 34.35
CA ASP A 539 22.27 10.00 33.81
C ASP A 539 22.93 9.35 32.58
N ALA A 540 22.27 8.39 31.93
CA ALA A 540 22.76 7.75 30.71
C ALA A 540 22.83 8.74 29.54
N SER A 541 23.87 8.66 28.72
CA SER A 541 24.01 9.40 27.47
C SER A 541 22.88 8.99 26.47
N ASN A 542 22.49 9.93 25.59
CA ASN A 542 21.37 9.72 24.66
C ASN A 542 21.56 8.53 23.70
N ASP A 543 22.80 8.14 23.43
CA ASP A 543 23.19 7.02 22.58
C ASP A 543 23.29 5.68 23.31
N TYR A 544 23.02 5.63 24.63
CA TYR A 544 23.24 4.47 25.48
C TYR A 544 22.64 3.16 24.98
N PHE A 545 21.50 3.22 24.30
CA PHE A 545 20.81 2.06 23.70
C PHE A 545 21.15 1.79 22.24
N SER A 546 21.88 2.68 21.56
CA SER A 546 22.15 2.59 20.12
C SER A 546 23.62 2.44 19.74
N ARG A 547 24.54 2.70 20.68
CA ARG A 547 26.00 2.63 20.46
C ARG A 547 26.50 1.19 20.25
N GLU A 548 27.66 1.03 19.63
CA GLU A 548 28.22 -0.28 19.29
C GLU A 548 28.93 -0.98 20.47
N THR A 549 29.60 -0.22 21.33
CA THR A 549 30.34 -0.74 22.49
C THR A 549 29.66 -0.36 23.79
N ASP A 550 29.71 -1.23 24.79
CA ASP A 550 29.11 -1.04 26.13
C ASP A 550 27.62 -0.65 26.07
N ARG A 551 26.89 -1.21 25.12
CA ARG A 551 25.49 -0.94 24.87
C ARG A 551 24.63 -1.45 26.03
N GLY A 552 23.82 -0.56 26.60
CA GLY A 552 22.78 -0.95 27.57
C GLY A 552 21.51 -1.45 26.93
N THR A 553 20.69 -2.13 27.71
CA THR A 553 19.32 -2.52 27.38
C THR A 553 18.37 -2.21 28.51
N LEU A 554 17.11 -1.95 28.18
CA LEU A 554 16.04 -1.82 29.17
C LEU A 554 15.18 -3.07 29.11
N ILE A 555 15.02 -3.74 30.23
CA ILE A 555 14.18 -4.94 30.39
C ILE A 555 13.06 -4.61 31.37
N VAL A 556 11.84 -4.97 31.05
CA VAL A 556 10.67 -4.79 31.92
C VAL A 556 10.01 -6.13 32.15
N TYR A 557 9.91 -6.53 33.40
CA TYR A 557 9.32 -7.80 33.80
C TYR A 557 8.06 -7.59 34.69
N PRO A 558 6.96 -8.30 34.43
CA PRO A 558 6.73 -9.19 33.27
C PRO A 558 6.77 -8.43 31.94
N ASP A 559 6.92 -9.14 30.81
CA ASP A 559 7.02 -8.55 29.49
C ASP A 559 5.73 -7.82 29.09
N VAL A 560 5.67 -6.54 29.46
CA VAL A 560 4.56 -5.62 29.23
C VAL A 560 5.03 -4.36 28.46
N MET A 561 6.30 -4.30 28.11
CA MET A 561 6.88 -3.17 27.41
C MET A 561 6.59 -3.25 25.90
N LYS A 562 6.00 -2.18 25.35
CA LYS A 562 5.75 -2.03 23.91
C LYS A 562 6.86 -1.27 23.18
N SER A 563 7.37 -0.22 23.81
CA SER A 563 8.44 0.63 23.26
C SER A 563 9.04 1.50 24.35
N TYR A 564 10.27 1.95 24.15
CA TYR A 564 10.93 2.93 25.01
C TYR A 564 11.77 3.90 24.19
N HIS A 565 12.07 5.06 24.79
CA HIS A 565 12.90 6.12 24.19
C HIS A 565 13.68 6.84 25.30
N LEU A 566 14.99 7.03 25.07
CA LEU A 566 15.88 7.78 25.97
C LEU A 566 16.21 9.13 25.34
N TRP A 567 16.00 10.22 26.10
CA TRP A 567 16.37 11.55 25.69
C TRP A 567 16.65 12.42 26.92
N ASN A 568 17.84 13.04 26.97
CA ASN A 568 18.30 13.96 28.02
C ASN A 568 17.99 13.46 29.43
N GLY A 569 18.49 12.25 29.73
CA GLY A 569 18.34 11.64 31.04
C GLY A 569 16.94 11.12 31.38
N LYS A 570 16.00 11.09 30.44
CA LYS A 570 14.66 10.54 30.67
C LYS A 570 14.39 9.37 29.74
N ILE A 571 14.05 8.22 30.33
CA ILE A 571 13.57 7.04 29.59
C ILE A 571 12.05 7.01 29.68
N THR A 572 11.38 7.22 28.55
CA THR A 572 9.92 7.09 28.45
C THR A 572 9.56 5.70 27.95
N VAL A 573 8.85 4.94 28.76
CA VAL A 573 8.43 3.56 28.45
C VAL A 573 6.93 3.50 28.24
N LYS A 574 6.49 2.86 27.17
CA LYS A 574 5.11 2.55 26.89
C LYS A 574 4.84 1.11 27.31
N ILE A 575 3.97 0.93 28.33
CA ILE A 575 3.58 -0.38 28.82
C ILE A 575 2.14 -0.73 28.40
N ILE A 576 1.90 -2.01 28.15
CA ILE A 576 0.60 -2.57 27.80
C ILE A 576 0.12 -3.55 28.88
N PRO A 577 -1.18 -3.79 29.02
CA PRO A 577 -1.68 -4.78 29.96
C PRO A 577 -1.12 -6.18 29.64
N SER A 578 -0.77 -6.92 30.68
CA SER A 578 -0.39 -8.33 30.55
C SER A 578 -1.56 -9.16 29.99
N LYS A 579 -1.28 -10.20 29.22
CA LYS A 579 -2.30 -11.14 28.69
C LYS A 579 -3.17 -11.78 29.79
N THR A 580 -2.67 -11.82 31.02
CA THR A 580 -3.36 -12.36 32.20
C THR A 580 -3.91 -11.27 33.13
N ALA A 581 -3.95 -10.01 32.67
CA ALA A 581 -4.47 -8.88 33.45
C ALA A 581 -5.97 -9.08 33.78
N ARG A 582 -6.37 -8.78 35.02
CA ARG A 582 -7.77 -8.75 35.43
C ARG A 582 -8.07 -7.39 36.05
N VAL A 583 -9.27 -6.89 35.84
CA VAL A 583 -9.72 -5.63 36.41
C VAL A 583 -9.64 -5.71 37.97
N GLY A 584 -9.11 -4.66 38.59
CA GLY A 584 -8.89 -4.57 40.04
C GLY A 584 -7.62 -5.27 40.52
N ALA A 585 -6.93 -6.02 39.67
CA ALA A 585 -5.66 -6.63 40.07
C ALA A 585 -4.52 -5.59 40.10
N VAL A 586 -3.70 -5.67 41.11
CA VAL A 586 -2.43 -4.91 41.23
C VAL A 586 -1.28 -5.83 40.90
N ARG A 587 -0.36 -5.37 40.09
CA ARG A 587 0.80 -6.14 39.67
C ARG A 587 2.08 -5.33 39.81
N THR A 588 3.06 -5.89 40.46
CA THR A 588 4.40 -5.33 40.54
C THR A 588 5.12 -5.53 39.21
N ILE A 589 5.73 -4.48 38.72
CA ILE A 589 6.54 -4.46 37.52
C ILE A 589 7.96 -4.04 37.88
N ILE A 590 8.94 -4.79 37.42
CA ILE A 590 10.35 -4.52 37.63
C ILE A 590 10.96 -4.03 36.31
N ALA A 591 11.58 -2.86 36.33
CA ALA A 591 12.34 -2.33 35.22
C ALA A 591 13.84 -2.42 35.54
N LEU A 592 14.61 -3.03 34.62
CA LEU A 592 16.05 -3.22 34.73
C LEU A 592 16.76 -2.47 33.64
N LEU A 593 17.67 -1.58 34.00
CA LEU A 593 18.59 -0.91 33.08
C LEU A 593 19.94 -1.62 33.16
N THR A 594 20.30 -2.39 32.12
CA THR A 594 21.54 -3.17 32.13
C THR A 594 22.75 -2.26 31.98
N ARG A 595 23.85 -2.64 32.62
CA ARG A 595 25.17 -2.01 32.53
C ARG A 595 26.21 -3.03 32.04
N PRO A 596 27.39 -2.62 31.55
CA PRO A 596 28.45 -3.55 31.22
C PRO A 596 28.84 -4.45 32.41
N TYR A 597 29.39 -5.64 32.13
CA TYR A 597 29.87 -6.62 33.12
C TYR A 597 28.75 -7.25 33.95
N ASP A 598 27.61 -7.57 33.35
CA ASP A 598 26.44 -8.23 33.97
C ASP A 598 25.83 -7.50 35.18
N ASP A 599 26.07 -6.19 35.27
CA ASP A 599 25.52 -5.32 36.29
C ASP A 599 24.24 -4.61 35.80
N HIS A 600 23.34 -4.24 36.72
CA HIS A 600 22.10 -3.57 36.37
C HIS A 600 21.61 -2.64 37.49
N LEU A 601 20.83 -1.65 37.09
CA LEU A 601 20.04 -0.80 38.00
C LEU A 601 18.57 -1.23 37.89
N SER A 602 17.89 -1.38 39.02
CA SER A 602 16.49 -1.82 39.05
C SER A 602 15.56 -0.80 39.69
N VAL A 603 14.34 -0.76 39.23
CA VAL A 603 13.22 0.00 39.80
C VAL A 603 11.98 -0.85 39.79
N GLU A 604 11.27 -0.89 40.92
CA GLU A 604 9.99 -1.56 41.04
C GLU A 604 8.87 -0.53 41.14
N PHE A 605 7.72 -0.84 40.51
CA PHE A 605 6.50 -0.04 40.61
C PHE A 605 5.28 -0.91 40.43
N GLU A 606 4.12 -0.44 40.88
CA GLU A 606 2.87 -1.17 40.78
C GLU A 606 1.98 -0.65 39.65
N VAL A 607 1.26 -1.55 39.01
CA VAL A 607 0.19 -1.22 38.07
C VAL A 607 -1.13 -1.84 38.53
N GLU A 608 -2.12 -1.00 38.72
CA GLU A 608 -3.51 -1.38 38.99
C GLU A 608 -4.31 -1.35 37.69
N TYR A 609 -4.94 -2.48 37.36
CA TYR A 609 -5.74 -2.58 36.13
C TYR A 609 -7.17 -2.11 36.36
N LEU A 610 -7.56 -1.05 35.67
CA LEU A 610 -8.90 -0.49 35.68
C LEU A 610 -9.82 -1.19 34.66
N PRO A 611 -11.16 -1.09 34.80
CA PRO A 611 -12.08 -1.49 33.73
C PRO A 611 -11.75 -0.90 32.38
N VAL A 612 -12.32 -1.49 31.31
CA VAL A 612 -12.22 -0.96 29.96
C VAL A 612 -12.62 0.52 30.01
N ALA A 613 -11.72 1.39 29.58
CA ALA A 613 -12.08 2.79 29.36
C ALA A 613 -13.13 2.81 28.24
N GLU A 614 -14.38 3.08 28.60
CA GLU A 614 -15.39 3.45 27.61
C GLU A 614 -14.89 4.71 26.89
N PRO A 615 -15.13 4.86 25.56
CA PRO A 615 -14.84 6.10 24.92
C PRO A 615 -15.62 7.18 25.66
N GLU A 616 -14.90 8.05 26.34
CA GLU A 616 -15.52 9.17 27.05
C GLU A 616 -16.44 9.89 26.05
N THR A 617 -17.75 9.75 26.24
CA THR A 617 -18.69 10.74 25.74
C THR A 617 -18.30 12.03 26.44
N ILE A 618 -17.61 12.89 25.70
CA ILE A 618 -17.16 14.21 26.17
C ILE A 618 -18.37 14.89 26.83
N PRO A 619 -18.31 15.16 28.15
CA PRO A 619 -19.40 15.91 28.79
C PRO A 619 -19.54 17.24 28.06
N PRO A 620 -20.75 17.77 27.86
CA PRO A 620 -20.98 18.98 27.08
C PRO A 620 -20.40 20.28 27.67
N HIS A 621 -19.56 20.24 28.68
CA HIS A 621 -18.93 21.38 29.34
C HIS A 621 -17.47 21.14 29.77
N VAL A 622 -16.62 20.73 28.84
CA VAL A 622 -15.22 21.17 28.90
C VAL A 622 -15.19 22.54 28.20
N PRO A 623 -14.69 23.62 28.82
CA PRO A 623 -14.49 24.88 28.11
C PRO A 623 -13.66 24.55 26.88
N LYS A 624 -14.25 24.72 25.69
CA LYS A 624 -13.50 24.61 24.44
C LYS A 624 -12.28 25.52 24.59
N PRO A 625 -11.06 25.04 24.33
CA PRO A 625 -9.90 25.94 24.30
C PRO A 625 -10.30 27.13 23.43
N PRO A 626 -10.02 28.37 23.86
CA PRO A 626 -10.50 29.56 23.18
C PRO A 626 -10.19 29.39 21.70
N LYS A 627 -11.23 29.53 20.87
CA LYS A 627 -11.06 29.42 19.42
C LYS A 627 -10.01 30.46 19.05
N ILE A 628 -8.94 30.03 18.38
CA ILE A 628 -7.84 30.85 17.83
C ILE A 628 -8.35 32.04 16.96
N LYS A 629 -9.65 32.20 16.83
CA LYS A 629 -10.30 33.30 16.08
C LYS A 629 -10.09 34.71 16.66
N ASP A 630 -9.62 34.83 17.88
CA ASP A 630 -9.54 36.15 18.56
C ASP A 630 -8.10 36.71 18.63
N TYR A 631 -7.08 36.04 18.05
CA TYR A 631 -5.74 36.57 17.97
C TYR A 631 -5.50 37.19 16.58
N LYS A 632 -5.64 38.50 16.46
CA LYS A 632 -5.11 39.24 15.31
C LYS A 632 -3.60 39.36 15.48
N LEU A 633 -2.86 38.67 14.64
CA LEU A 633 -1.43 38.95 14.46
C LEU A 633 -1.31 40.36 13.87
N PRO A 634 -0.30 41.15 14.27
CA PRO A 634 -0.04 42.43 13.61
C PRO A 634 0.26 42.16 12.12
N GLU A 635 -0.28 42.99 11.25
CA GLU A 635 -0.05 42.90 9.81
C GLU A 635 1.31 43.54 9.48
N PRO A 636 2.19 42.89 8.68
CA PRO A 636 3.45 43.50 8.29
C PRO A 636 3.21 44.69 7.37
N ILE A 637 3.98 45.77 7.57
CA ILE A 637 3.97 46.96 6.74
C ILE A 637 5.03 46.80 5.64
N LEU A 638 4.58 46.58 4.41
CA LEU A 638 5.47 46.37 3.27
C LEU A 638 6.03 47.69 2.74
N VAL A 639 7.34 47.78 2.63
CA VAL A 639 8.09 48.99 2.22
C VAL A 639 8.80 48.70 0.89
N TYR A 640 8.71 49.65 -0.03
CA TYR A 640 9.28 49.54 -1.36
C TYR A 640 10.17 50.79 -1.69
N LYS A 641 11.11 50.62 -2.60
CA LYS A 641 11.90 51.74 -3.10
C LYS A 641 11.03 52.76 -3.80
N ASN A 642 10.10 52.30 -4.66
CA ASN A 642 9.21 53.14 -5.45
C ASN A 642 7.75 52.96 -5.02
N LYS A 643 6.95 54.01 -5.17
CA LYS A 643 5.53 54.03 -4.76
C LYS A 643 4.70 52.96 -5.51
N ARG A 644 3.96 52.15 -4.76
CA ARG A 644 2.97 51.16 -5.24
C ARG A 644 1.64 51.44 -4.52
N THR A 645 0.53 51.07 -5.14
CA THR A 645 -0.81 51.28 -4.56
C THR A 645 -0.92 50.57 -3.21
N GLY A 646 -1.22 51.33 -2.14
CA GLY A 646 -1.37 50.77 -0.79
C GLY A 646 -0.08 50.43 -0.04
N SER A 647 1.11 50.81 -0.57
CA SER A 647 2.40 50.53 0.07
C SER A 647 3.13 51.81 0.50
N ARG A 648 4.03 51.67 1.48
CA ARG A 648 4.96 52.73 1.90
C ARG A 648 6.27 52.66 1.09
N THR A 649 6.94 53.81 0.97
CA THR A 649 8.24 53.94 0.31
C THR A 649 9.35 54.20 1.33
N TRP A 650 10.61 53.98 0.93
CA TRP A 650 11.78 54.36 1.75
C TRP A 650 11.78 55.81 2.14
N GLU A 651 11.28 56.68 1.25
CA GLU A 651 11.17 58.12 1.50
C GLU A 651 10.06 58.45 2.52
N ASP A 652 8.98 57.66 2.54
CA ASP A 652 7.91 57.83 3.53
C ASP A 652 8.41 57.52 4.94
N ILE A 653 9.24 56.44 5.09
CA ILE A 653 9.87 56.07 6.36
C ILE A 653 10.82 57.17 6.83
N LYS A 654 11.66 57.70 5.92
CA LYS A 654 12.59 58.78 6.23
C LYS A 654 11.87 60.03 6.75
N LYS A 655 10.69 60.36 6.22
CA LYS A 655 9.88 61.50 6.66
C LYS A 655 9.23 61.27 8.03
N GLU A 656 8.92 60.00 8.37
CA GLU A 656 8.26 59.64 9.61
C GLU A 656 9.20 59.60 10.82
N ASP A 657 10.37 59.00 10.67
CA ASP A 657 11.27 58.73 11.79
C ASP A 657 12.73 59.18 11.55
N GLY A 658 13.03 59.80 10.40
CA GLY A 658 14.36 60.26 10.04
C GLY A 658 15.30 59.16 9.57
N THR A 659 14.91 57.86 9.57
CA THR A 659 15.78 56.73 9.22
C THR A 659 15.85 56.63 7.70
N THR A 660 17.05 56.61 7.14
CA THR A 660 17.28 56.41 5.72
C THR A 660 17.38 54.92 5.44
N TRP A 661 16.42 54.39 4.67
CA TRP A 661 16.42 52.98 4.21
C TRP A 661 17.17 52.86 2.88
N ASP A 662 17.88 51.77 2.74
CA ASP A 662 18.50 51.40 1.46
C ASP A 662 18.28 49.91 1.13
N GLY A 663 18.96 49.39 0.09
CA GLY A 663 18.82 47.99 -0.34
C GLY A 663 19.39 46.98 0.67
N THR A 664 20.16 47.37 1.64
CA THR A 664 20.73 46.48 2.67
C THR A 664 19.79 46.28 3.86
N ASP A 665 18.83 47.19 4.06
CA ASP A 665 17.84 47.09 5.15
C ASP A 665 16.83 45.97 4.84
N ILE A 666 16.54 45.15 5.85
CA ILE A 666 15.65 44.00 5.70
C ILE A 666 14.32 44.22 6.41
N ALA A 667 14.38 44.58 7.70
CA ALA A 667 13.18 44.82 8.51
C ALA A 667 13.49 45.77 9.65
N LYS A 668 12.43 46.44 10.16
CA LYS A 668 12.45 47.29 11.35
C LYS A 668 11.23 47.00 12.18
N VAL A 669 11.39 46.90 13.49
CA VAL A 669 10.28 46.69 14.42
C VAL A 669 10.23 47.94 15.36
N VAL A 670 9.08 48.55 15.42
CA VAL A 670 8.87 49.75 16.29
C VAL A 670 7.60 49.54 17.14
N PRO A 671 7.53 50.08 18.37
CA PRO A 671 6.32 50.05 19.16
C PRO A 671 5.19 50.75 18.39
N SER A 672 4.00 50.15 18.35
CA SER A 672 2.83 50.78 17.74
C SER A 672 2.40 52.00 18.56
N GLY A 673 2.07 53.10 17.88
CA GLY A 673 1.67 54.37 18.51
C GLY A 673 0.46 54.29 19.45
N ASN A 674 -0.28 53.20 19.46
CA ASN A 674 -1.45 52.94 20.31
C ASN A 674 -1.13 52.17 21.61
N GLY A 675 0.14 51.93 21.92
CA GLY A 675 0.59 51.32 23.18
C GLY A 675 0.30 49.82 23.39
N ALA A 676 -0.35 49.14 22.44
CA ALA A 676 -0.80 47.75 22.58
C ALA A 676 -0.18 46.75 21.56
N GLY A 677 0.92 47.10 20.90
CA GLY A 677 1.52 46.21 19.91
C GLY A 677 2.81 46.76 19.30
N VAL A 678 3.30 46.10 18.26
CA VAL A 678 4.45 46.53 17.48
C VAL A 678 4.09 46.54 15.99
N ASP A 679 4.69 47.47 15.26
CA ASP A 679 4.63 47.54 13.80
C ASP A 679 5.90 47.00 13.21
N VAL A 680 5.77 46.05 12.28
CA VAL A 680 6.91 45.37 11.61
C VAL A 680 6.97 45.86 10.17
N TYR A 681 8.01 46.62 9.85
CA TYR A 681 8.27 47.11 8.50
C TYR A 681 9.19 46.14 7.78
N ILE A 682 8.86 45.73 6.54
CA ILE A 682 9.61 44.75 5.75
C ILE A 682 10.01 45.30 4.39
N ASN A 683 11.29 45.31 4.07
CA ASN A 683 11.80 45.77 2.78
C ASN A 683 11.61 44.71 1.69
N MET A 684 10.66 44.96 0.78
CA MET A 684 10.37 44.09 -0.35
C MET A 684 11.26 44.34 -1.57
N ASP A 685 12.07 45.41 -1.51
CA ASP A 685 13.10 45.72 -2.52
C ASP A 685 14.53 45.57 -1.95
N ALA A 686 14.70 44.77 -0.89
CA ALA A 686 15.99 44.43 -0.35
C ALA A 686 16.91 43.79 -1.39
N ASP A 687 18.21 44.17 -1.39
CA ASP A 687 19.19 43.70 -2.38
C ASP A 687 19.33 42.17 -2.37
N VAL A 688 19.30 41.57 -1.20
CA VAL A 688 19.39 40.12 -1.03
C VAL A 688 18.23 39.39 -1.72
N LEU A 689 17.01 39.88 -1.57
CA LEU A 689 15.82 39.35 -2.24
C LEU A 689 15.85 39.60 -3.76
N ARG A 690 16.23 40.81 -4.16
CA ARG A 690 16.32 41.16 -5.58
C ARG A 690 17.37 40.36 -6.32
N ASN A 691 18.55 40.20 -5.74
CA ASN A 691 19.63 39.42 -6.33
C ASN A 691 19.26 37.95 -6.44
N PHE A 692 18.64 37.38 -5.40
CA PHE A 692 18.11 36.04 -5.43
C PHE A 692 17.10 35.81 -6.56
N LEU A 693 16.11 36.71 -6.68
CA LEU A 693 15.09 36.64 -7.75
C LEU A 693 15.66 36.83 -9.18
N ARG A 694 16.82 37.53 -9.32
CA ARG A 694 17.52 37.69 -10.60
C ARG A 694 18.35 36.48 -10.98
N GLN A 695 18.99 35.84 -10.01
CA GLN A 695 19.84 34.65 -10.25
C GLN A 695 19.03 33.42 -10.62
N GLN A 696 17.78 33.37 -10.19
CA GLN A 696 16.88 32.26 -10.49
C GLN A 696 16.00 32.64 -11.70
N LYS A 697 16.05 31.86 -12.80
CA LYS A 697 15.08 31.96 -13.89
C LYS A 697 13.72 31.42 -13.39
N VAL A 698 12.99 32.22 -12.63
CA VAL A 698 11.70 31.81 -12.03
C VAL A 698 10.52 32.38 -12.80
N THR A 699 9.43 31.61 -12.89
CA THR A 699 8.14 32.08 -13.37
C THR A 699 7.59 33.21 -12.49
N ASP A 700 6.68 34.04 -13.01
CA ASP A 700 6.09 35.13 -12.24
C ASP A 700 5.39 34.62 -10.96
N GLN A 701 4.75 33.45 -11.04
CA GLN A 701 4.10 32.80 -9.92
C GLN A 701 5.08 32.37 -8.82
N ARG A 702 6.23 31.78 -9.21
CA ARG A 702 7.29 31.41 -8.27
C ARG A 702 7.92 32.67 -7.65
N ARG A 703 8.02 33.74 -8.40
CA ARG A 703 8.48 35.04 -7.89
C ARG A 703 7.57 35.59 -6.81
N ASP A 704 6.26 35.51 -6.99
CA ASP A 704 5.29 35.97 -6.00
C ASP A 704 5.28 35.07 -4.76
N PHE A 705 5.43 33.76 -4.93
CA PHE A 705 5.59 32.82 -3.82
C PHE A 705 6.84 33.15 -2.98
N ILE A 706 8.00 33.36 -3.63
CA ILE A 706 9.25 33.71 -2.93
C ILE A 706 9.07 35.02 -2.16
N LYS A 707 8.42 36.02 -2.73
CA LYS A 707 8.15 37.28 -2.05
C LYS A 707 7.29 37.11 -0.81
N ARG A 708 6.20 36.32 -0.89
CA ARG A 708 5.33 36.04 0.27
C ARG A 708 6.04 35.22 1.34
N SER A 709 6.80 34.22 0.91
CA SER A 709 7.62 33.45 1.84
C SER A 709 8.66 34.33 2.56
N TRP A 710 9.29 35.23 1.83
CA TRP A 710 10.19 36.25 2.38
C TRP A 710 9.50 37.12 3.43
N GLU A 711 8.34 37.71 3.07
CA GLU A 711 7.51 38.50 3.96
C GLU A 711 7.21 37.74 5.26
N THR A 712 6.73 36.50 5.15
CA THR A 712 6.39 35.66 6.29
C THR A 712 7.59 35.38 7.20
N ALA A 713 8.69 34.96 6.61
CA ALA A 713 9.85 34.57 7.40
C ALA A 713 10.53 35.78 8.05
N VAL A 714 10.64 36.88 7.33
CA VAL A 714 11.16 38.12 7.89
C VAL A 714 10.27 38.61 9.02
N PHE A 715 8.95 38.60 8.87
CA PHE A 715 8.00 38.96 9.91
C PHE A 715 8.19 38.11 11.18
N LEU A 716 8.13 36.78 11.04
CA LEU A 716 8.22 35.85 12.18
C LEU A 716 9.57 35.99 12.91
N ASN A 717 10.68 36.02 12.15
CA ASN A 717 12.00 36.16 12.76
C ASN A 717 12.15 37.52 13.45
N SER A 718 11.66 38.61 12.84
CA SER A 718 11.71 39.96 13.45
C SER A 718 10.94 40.01 14.76
N MET A 719 9.77 39.36 14.84
CA MET A 719 8.96 39.29 16.06
C MET A 719 9.67 38.46 17.16
N VAL A 720 10.26 37.33 16.81
CA VAL A 720 11.01 36.47 17.76
C VAL A 720 12.21 37.23 18.32
N ILE A 721 13.03 37.83 17.45
CA ILE A 721 14.22 38.58 17.84
C ILE A 721 13.82 39.78 18.71
N TYR A 722 12.78 40.52 18.34
CA TYR A 722 12.29 41.67 19.10
C TYR A 722 11.89 41.29 20.53
N ASN A 723 11.21 40.16 20.70
CA ASN A 723 10.78 39.71 22.02
C ASN A 723 11.91 39.14 22.89
N ASP A 724 12.95 38.59 22.27
CA ASP A 724 14.14 38.05 22.99
C ASP A 724 15.15 39.15 23.41
N LEU A 725 15.10 40.31 22.76
CA LEU A 725 16.04 41.42 23.08
C LEU A 725 15.61 42.20 24.31
N ALA A 726 16.59 42.77 25.03
CA ALA A 726 16.36 43.63 26.19
C ALA A 726 15.56 44.90 25.79
N LYS A 727 14.73 45.46 26.71
CA LYS A 727 13.72 46.48 26.43
C LYS A 727 14.26 47.84 25.88
N THR A 728 15.53 48.13 25.99
CA THR A 728 16.10 49.46 25.69
C THR A 728 16.69 49.62 24.28
N GLU A 729 16.98 48.52 23.54
CA GLU A 729 17.66 48.62 22.22
C GLU A 729 17.02 47.73 21.15
N ARG A 730 15.79 47.32 21.34
CA ARG A 730 15.13 46.27 20.55
C ARG A 730 15.02 46.53 19.05
N GLY A 731 14.72 47.78 18.67
CA GLY A 731 14.41 48.10 17.28
C GLY A 731 15.62 48.07 16.34
N GLU A 732 16.74 48.67 16.78
CA GLU A 732 17.95 48.73 15.97
C GLU A 732 18.65 47.38 15.87
N MET A 733 18.75 46.66 16.98
CA MET A 733 19.33 45.30 16.99
C MET A 733 18.60 44.32 16.12
N VAL A 734 17.25 44.41 15.99
CA VAL A 734 16.49 43.55 15.05
C VAL A 734 16.94 43.79 13.61
N SER A 735 17.13 45.06 13.21
CA SER A 735 17.57 45.38 11.85
C SER A 735 18.94 44.77 11.53
N ASP A 736 19.89 44.85 12.44
CA ASP A 736 21.25 44.35 12.25
C ASP A 736 21.29 42.80 12.22
N ILE A 737 20.55 42.14 13.11
CA ILE A 737 20.45 40.70 13.13
C ILE A 737 19.76 40.21 11.85
N MET A 738 18.68 40.88 11.41
CA MET A 738 17.98 40.51 10.17
C MET A 738 18.85 40.68 8.93
N LYS A 739 19.73 41.68 8.87
CA LYS A 739 20.76 41.80 7.81
C LYS A 739 21.67 40.57 7.77
N SER A 740 22.13 40.12 8.93
CA SER A 740 23.03 38.98 9.04
C SER A 740 22.38 37.64 8.66
N VAL A 741 21.14 37.39 9.03
CA VAL A 741 20.45 36.11 8.79
C VAL A 741 19.63 36.07 7.48
N SER A 742 19.48 37.17 6.79
CA SER A 742 18.62 37.31 5.60
C SER A 742 18.94 36.33 4.48
N LYS A 743 20.23 36.07 4.24
CA LYS A 743 20.68 35.11 3.22
C LYS A 743 20.34 33.69 3.62
N ILE A 744 20.51 33.34 4.89
CA ILE A 744 20.14 32.01 5.44
C ILE A 744 18.63 31.80 5.34
N ILE A 745 17.83 32.81 5.60
CA ILE A 745 16.37 32.77 5.45
C ILE A 745 15.99 32.44 3.99
N LEU A 746 16.61 33.08 3.01
CA LEU A 746 16.35 32.80 1.60
C LEU A 746 16.79 31.39 1.20
N ASP A 747 17.99 30.97 1.58
CA ASP A 747 18.52 29.66 1.25
C ASP A 747 17.65 28.52 1.86
N LEU A 748 17.17 28.67 3.11
CA LEU A 748 16.26 27.73 3.75
C LEU A 748 14.89 27.68 3.08
N MET A 749 14.34 28.81 2.69
CA MET A 749 13.00 28.91 2.08
C MET A 749 12.96 28.40 0.64
N CYS A 750 14.09 28.36 -0.05
CA CYS A 750 14.19 27.83 -1.39
C CYS A 750 14.63 26.38 -1.40
N ASN A 751 14.95 25.83 -0.23
CA ASN A 751 15.26 24.41 -0.08
C ASN A 751 13.94 23.63 0.09
N ASP A 752 13.68 22.71 -0.84
CA ASP A 752 12.47 21.85 -0.88
C ASP A 752 12.25 21.08 0.44
N THR A 753 13.29 20.91 1.25
CA THR A 753 13.22 20.16 2.52
C THR A 753 12.41 20.89 3.59
N PHE A 754 12.53 22.21 3.71
CA PHE A 754 11.82 22.99 4.73
C PHE A 754 10.30 23.07 4.47
N LEU A 755 9.91 23.25 3.22
CA LEU A 755 8.49 23.24 2.82
C LEU A 755 7.85 21.85 2.99
N LYS A 756 8.62 20.79 2.78
CA LYS A 756 8.21 19.40 2.99
C LYS A 756 7.92 19.06 4.45
N GLU A 757 8.62 19.66 5.39
CA GLU A 757 8.37 19.45 6.82
C GLU A 757 7.16 20.23 7.34
N LEU A 758 6.83 21.35 6.72
CA LEU A 758 5.61 22.09 7.01
C LEU A 758 4.35 21.36 6.50
N GLU A 759 4.45 20.58 5.42
CA GLU A 759 3.36 19.76 4.87
C GLU A 759 3.18 18.42 5.59
N LYS A 760 4.22 17.88 6.25
CA LYS A 760 4.15 16.64 7.04
C LYS A 760 3.39 16.76 8.37
N GLY A 761 2.79 17.88 8.63
CA GLY A 761 2.10 18.21 9.89
C GLY A 761 0.65 17.74 9.99
N ASP A 762 0.17 16.87 9.11
CA ASP A 762 -1.16 16.22 9.20
C ASP A 762 -1.02 14.74 9.60
#